data_ba303e8a8839183234d3fe4f6c997c38
#
_entry.id   ba303e8a8839183234d3fe4f6c997c38
#
_cell.length_a   1.000
_cell.length_b   1.000
_cell.length_c   1.000
_cell.angle_alpha   90.00
_cell.angle_beta   90.00
_cell.angle_gamma   90.00
#
_symmetry.space_group_name_H-M   'P 1'
#
loop_
_entity.id
_entity.type
_entity.pdbx_description
1 polymer ?
#
loop_
_entity_poly.entity_id
_entity_poly.type
_entity_poly.pdbx_seq_one_letter_code
_entity_poly.pdbx_strand_id
1 'polypeptide(L)'
;MMSRMSFLWVMCMTIPLACNSPVNKAGSEKRLVPVTFNHPGLEVDLGVGLWAWPLPMDYDEDGDMDLIVACTDTPYKGIYFFENTEGTHVKLPVFEPPVKIGPGEKHLQICYVDGEPRVMGRGVEFENFRDSSTLTPRNLFPRDELEKVFEKIRFSQWKYVDYEGDGDQDLIVGIDDWGDYGWDNAFDEDGHWINGPLHGYVFLLENIDGKYTSKGKIMAGGHPVDVYGAPSPNMMDFDGDGDLDLICGEFLDRFTWFENRGSRSAPEFAEGRFLTNEEGVLKMDLEMIIPVAVDWDGDGDADLVVGDEDGRVAFVENSGETLGSMPQFHSPVYFRQKADLLKFGALVTPFAVDWDDDGDQDLICGNTAGYVGFIENMNGGNPPKWNEPVYLEADGEVIRIMAGDSGSIQGPAEKKWGYTTLSVSDWDGDGLKDIIINSIWGKILWYKNTGRKGSPALRSAQPVRVGEGAMQPKPVWNWWDPEEGHLSTQWRTIPYAIDWTKDGMTDLVMLDSEGYLCLFERFSEDGTLKIGPPQRIFYGKGGSVFSSKNEVVDSTDGPLRLNNQDAGGSGRRKFCFTDWDQDGDMDLLVNSLNISLFENSGEKDGKVWFTHGGPVADLKLAGHTTSPTIVNWNGGSIPDLLIGAEDGHFYHIINNH
;
A
#
# COMPACT_ATOMS: atom_id res chain seq x y z
N MET A 1 -29.28 8.31 -74.71
CA MET A 1 -28.20 8.16 -75.73
C MET A 1 -26.94 7.90 -74.92
N MET A 2 -26.62 6.63 -74.73
CA MET A 2 -25.56 5.86 -75.37
C MET A 2 -24.27 6.66 -75.58
N SER A 3 -23.16 6.31 -74.87
CA SER A 3 -22.04 5.53 -75.45
C SER A 3 -20.82 5.69 -74.56
N ARG A 4 -20.27 4.71 -74.11
CA ARG A 4 -19.19 3.73 -74.36
C ARG A 4 -18.03 3.85 -73.36
N MET A 5 -17.85 2.73 -72.67
CA MET A 5 -16.63 2.29 -71.99
C MET A 5 -15.41 2.22 -72.90
N SER A 6 -14.25 2.55 -72.36
CA SER A 6 -12.98 2.00 -72.83
C SER A 6 -12.07 1.64 -71.69
N PHE A 7 -11.78 0.35 -71.58
CA PHE A 7 -10.77 -0.24 -70.70
C PHE A 7 -9.36 0.01 -71.29
N LEU A 8 -8.45 0.43 -70.40
CA LEU A 8 -7.02 0.38 -70.75
C LEU A 8 -6.34 -0.52 -69.69
N TRP A 9 -5.83 -1.64 -70.16
CA TRP A 9 -4.95 -2.55 -69.40
C TRP A 9 -3.54 -1.96 -69.42
N VAL A 10 -2.92 -1.76 -68.23
CA VAL A 10 -1.49 -1.49 -68.08
C VAL A 10 -0.88 -2.69 -67.38
N MET A 11 -0.02 -3.37 -68.08
CA MET A 11 0.77 -4.53 -67.68
C MET A 11 1.95 -4.00 -66.83
N CYS A 12 1.97 -4.24 -65.55
CA CYS A 12 3.10 -3.94 -64.65
C CYS A 12 4.01 -5.16 -64.53
N MET A 13 5.21 -5.07 -65.09
CA MET A 13 6.31 -6.02 -64.86
C MET A 13 6.82 -5.84 -63.42
N THR A 14 6.78 -6.90 -62.64
CA THR A 14 7.41 -6.97 -61.34
C THR A 14 8.86 -7.45 -61.48
N ILE A 15 9.80 -6.60 -61.07
CA ILE A 15 11.21 -6.94 -60.84
C ILE A 15 11.33 -7.22 -59.34
N PRO A 16 11.85 -8.37 -58.89
CA PRO A 16 12.10 -8.59 -57.48
C PRO A 16 13.42 -7.89 -57.07
N LEU A 17 13.33 -6.82 -56.33
CA LEU A 17 14.46 -6.29 -55.56
C LEU A 17 14.54 -7.10 -54.27
N ALA A 18 15.60 -7.91 -54.12
CA ALA A 18 15.99 -8.51 -52.88
C ALA A 18 16.49 -7.40 -51.92
N CYS A 19 15.64 -6.97 -51.01
CA CYS A 19 16.04 -6.14 -49.89
C CYS A 19 16.51 -7.08 -48.75
N ASN A 20 17.82 -7.17 -48.57
CA ASN A 20 18.39 -7.67 -47.30
C ASN A 20 18.08 -6.68 -46.22
N SER A 21 16.99 -6.88 -45.49
CA SER A 21 16.76 -6.21 -44.21
C SER A 21 17.64 -6.90 -43.15
N PRO A 22 18.33 -6.12 -42.29
CA PRO A 22 19.02 -6.74 -41.18
C PRO A 22 17.98 -7.45 -40.29
N VAL A 23 18.24 -8.69 -39.97
CA VAL A 23 17.48 -9.43 -38.96
C VAL A 23 17.68 -8.67 -37.65
N ASN A 24 16.71 -7.84 -37.28
CA ASN A 24 16.56 -7.38 -35.91
C ASN A 24 16.35 -8.65 -35.10
N LYS A 25 17.32 -8.99 -34.25
CA LYS A 25 17.06 -9.85 -33.10
C LYS A 25 16.01 -9.13 -32.29
N ALA A 26 14.75 -9.51 -32.44
CA ALA A 26 13.71 -9.17 -31.50
C ALA A 26 14.13 -9.81 -30.18
N GLY A 27 14.73 -9.01 -29.28
CA GLY A 27 14.79 -9.35 -27.88
C GLY A 27 13.34 -9.56 -27.43
N SER A 28 13.02 -10.70 -26.87
CA SER A 28 11.75 -10.92 -26.22
C SER A 28 11.60 -9.81 -25.18
N GLU A 29 10.63 -8.91 -25.36
CA GLU A 29 10.30 -7.93 -24.32
C GLU A 29 10.01 -8.74 -23.04
N LYS A 30 10.82 -8.53 -22.02
CA LYS A 30 10.59 -9.10 -20.68
C LYS A 30 9.31 -8.48 -20.16
N ARG A 31 8.20 -9.18 -20.31
CA ARG A 31 6.88 -8.66 -19.96
C ARG A 31 6.54 -9.01 -18.52
N LEU A 32 6.31 -7.99 -17.71
CA LEU A 32 5.66 -8.13 -16.41
C LEU A 32 4.19 -8.49 -16.60
N VAL A 33 3.75 -9.58 -15.97
CA VAL A 33 2.37 -10.04 -16.02
C VAL A 33 1.80 -10.01 -14.60
N PRO A 34 0.64 -9.37 -14.39
CA PRO A 34 -0.05 -9.46 -13.11
C PRO A 34 -0.38 -10.92 -12.77
N VAL A 35 -0.26 -11.28 -11.51
CA VAL A 35 -0.64 -12.61 -11.01
C VAL A 35 -2.11 -12.60 -10.65
N THR A 36 -2.85 -13.61 -11.11
CA THR A 36 -4.26 -13.82 -10.80
C THR A 36 -4.42 -14.98 -9.83
N PHE A 37 -5.52 -15.01 -9.09
CA PHE A 37 -5.84 -16.13 -8.19
C PHE A 37 -5.99 -17.46 -8.92
N ASN A 38 -6.40 -17.46 -10.18
CA ASN A 38 -6.72 -18.68 -10.96
C ASN A 38 -7.67 -19.63 -10.22
N HIS A 39 -8.55 -19.09 -9.37
CA HIS A 39 -9.44 -19.84 -8.48
C HIS A 39 -10.90 -19.40 -8.69
N PRO A 40 -11.58 -19.94 -9.70
CA PRO A 40 -12.97 -19.60 -9.98
C PRO A 40 -13.89 -19.86 -8.77
N GLY A 41 -14.70 -18.87 -8.41
CA GLY A 41 -15.63 -18.91 -7.28
C GLY A 41 -15.01 -18.65 -5.91
N LEU A 42 -13.73 -18.27 -5.84
CA LEU A 42 -13.15 -17.73 -4.63
C LEU A 42 -13.62 -16.29 -4.44
N GLU A 43 -13.95 -15.95 -3.20
CA GLU A 43 -14.27 -14.59 -2.76
C GLU A 43 -13.13 -14.08 -1.88
N VAL A 44 -12.73 -12.83 -2.10
CA VAL A 44 -11.60 -12.20 -1.41
C VAL A 44 -11.99 -10.80 -0.96
N ASP A 45 -11.21 -10.17 -0.10
CA ASP A 45 -11.40 -8.78 0.25
C ASP A 45 -11.42 -7.91 -1.00
N LEU A 46 -12.39 -7.00 -1.09
CA LEU A 46 -12.39 -5.98 -2.14
C LEU A 46 -11.15 -5.11 -1.98
N GLY A 47 -10.42 -4.92 -3.07
CA GLY A 47 -9.22 -4.13 -3.05
C GLY A 47 -8.86 -3.50 -4.38
N VAL A 48 -8.44 -2.24 -4.31
CA VAL A 48 -7.80 -1.54 -5.43
C VAL A 48 -6.30 -1.44 -5.18
N GLY A 49 -5.64 -0.44 -5.65
CA GLY A 49 -4.26 -0.15 -5.27
C GLY A 49 -4.15 0.49 -3.90
N LEU A 50 -3.01 1.04 -3.58
CA LEU A 50 -2.79 1.81 -2.38
C LEU A 50 -3.80 2.96 -2.30
N TRP A 51 -4.53 3.03 -1.17
CA TRP A 51 -5.47 4.06 -0.82
C TRP A 51 -6.76 4.17 -1.65
N ALA A 52 -7.82 3.60 -1.11
CA ALA A 52 -9.14 3.60 -1.72
C ALA A 52 -9.91 4.92 -1.49
N TRP A 53 -10.46 5.48 -2.57
CA TRP A 53 -11.37 6.63 -2.56
C TRP A 53 -12.73 6.16 -3.05
N PRO A 54 -13.64 5.71 -2.16
CA PRO A 54 -14.93 5.15 -2.56
C PRO A 54 -15.89 6.22 -3.06
N LEU A 55 -16.66 5.87 -4.08
CA LEU A 55 -17.73 6.66 -4.67
C LEU A 55 -18.96 5.73 -4.85
N PRO A 56 -19.69 5.42 -3.76
CA PRO A 56 -20.87 4.56 -3.83
C PRO A 56 -21.96 5.21 -4.69
N MET A 57 -22.49 4.50 -5.68
CA MET A 57 -23.58 4.95 -6.55
C MET A 57 -24.13 3.80 -7.37
N ASP A 58 -25.39 3.88 -7.78
CA ASP A 58 -25.95 3.07 -8.87
C ASP A 58 -25.32 3.56 -10.18
N TYR A 59 -24.22 2.89 -10.60
CA TYR A 59 -23.40 3.38 -11.71
C TYR A 59 -23.98 3.03 -13.07
N ASP A 60 -24.57 1.84 -13.22
CA ASP A 60 -25.10 1.34 -14.49
C ASP A 60 -26.63 1.53 -14.64
N GLU A 61 -27.26 2.15 -13.64
CA GLU A 61 -28.69 2.51 -13.63
C GLU A 61 -29.64 1.29 -13.60
N ASP A 62 -29.19 0.19 -12.97
CA ASP A 62 -30.03 -1.00 -12.81
C ASP A 62 -30.87 -1.02 -11.51
N GLY A 63 -30.60 -0.05 -10.63
CA GLY A 63 -31.38 0.25 -9.42
C GLY A 63 -30.78 -0.30 -8.14
N ASP A 64 -29.61 -0.92 -8.18
CA ASP A 64 -28.86 -1.28 -6.97
C ASP A 64 -27.62 -0.39 -6.77
N MET A 65 -27.03 -0.47 -5.58
CA MET A 65 -25.84 0.32 -5.24
C MET A 65 -24.59 -0.44 -5.63
N ASP A 66 -23.84 0.15 -6.54
CA ASP A 66 -22.50 -0.27 -6.93
C ASP A 66 -21.42 0.47 -6.15
N LEU A 67 -20.18 0.04 -6.35
CA LEU A 67 -19.04 0.72 -5.79
C LEU A 67 -18.05 1.13 -6.89
N ILE A 68 -17.87 2.44 -7.05
CA ILE A 68 -16.75 2.98 -7.80
C ILE A 68 -15.64 3.29 -6.82
N VAL A 69 -14.40 2.91 -7.14
CA VAL A 69 -13.24 3.24 -6.31
C VAL A 69 -12.14 3.86 -7.15
N ALA A 70 -11.71 5.07 -6.77
CA ALA A 70 -10.54 5.69 -7.36
C ALA A 70 -9.29 5.32 -6.56
N CYS A 71 -8.19 5.02 -7.26
CA CYS A 71 -6.87 4.93 -6.67
C CYS A 71 -5.83 5.59 -7.56
N THR A 72 -4.75 6.10 -6.96
CA THR A 72 -3.80 6.96 -7.69
C THR A 72 -2.39 6.40 -7.75
N ASP A 73 -2.14 5.30 -7.07
CA ASP A 73 -0.81 4.75 -6.96
C ASP A 73 -0.47 3.75 -8.08
N THR A 74 0.79 3.69 -8.39
CA THR A 74 1.36 2.87 -9.44
C THR A 74 1.56 1.44 -8.94
N PRO A 75 1.28 0.42 -9.75
CA PRO A 75 0.85 0.49 -11.15
C PRO A 75 -0.66 0.45 -11.37
N TYR A 76 -1.47 0.15 -10.34
CA TYR A 76 -2.91 -0.08 -10.42
C TYR A 76 -3.72 1.23 -10.53
N LYS A 77 -3.09 2.32 -10.88
CA LYS A 77 -3.70 3.63 -11.02
C LYS A 77 -4.92 3.62 -11.92
N GLY A 78 -6.09 4.03 -11.38
CA GLY A 78 -7.33 4.05 -12.14
C GLY A 78 -8.55 4.46 -11.32
N ILE A 79 -9.68 4.50 -12.00
CA ILE A 79 -11.03 4.48 -11.43
C ILE A 79 -11.61 3.15 -11.83
N TYR A 80 -12.13 2.40 -10.88
CA TYR A 80 -12.58 1.04 -11.03
C TYR A 80 -14.04 0.90 -10.63
N PHE A 81 -14.81 0.21 -11.46
CA PHE A 81 -16.20 -0.16 -11.24
C PHE A 81 -16.26 -1.58 -10.68
N PHE A 82 -16.90 -1.74 -9.54
CA PHE A 82 -17.23 -2.98 -8.88
C PHE A 82 -18.75 -3.14 -8.95
N GLU A 83 -19.22 -4.01 -9.85
CA GLU A 83 -20.63 -4.25 -10.11
C GLU A 83 -21.24 -5.10 -9.00
N ASN A 84 -22.35 -4.63 -8.43
CA ASN A 84 -23.22 -5.42 -7.57
C ASN A 84 -24.22 -6.18 -8.44
N THR A 85 -24.20 -7.49 -8.44
CA THR A 85 -25.15 -8.34 -9.19
C THR A 85 -26.15 -9.05 -8.29
N GLU A 86 -26.16 -8.73 -6.99
CA GLU A 86 -27.03 -9.38 -6.00
C GLU A 86 -28.36 -8.65 -5.79
N GLY A 87 -28.46 -7.41 -6.30
CA GLY A 87 -29.69 -6.61 -6.35
C GLY A 87 -29.82 -5.58 -5.22
N THR A 88 -30.95 -4.86 -5.24
CA THR A 88 -31.20 -3.73 -4.36
C THR A 88 -31.24 -4.09 -2.87
N HIS A 89 -30.78 -3.18 -2.02
CA HIS A 89 -30.79 -3.28 -0.55
C HIS A 89 -29.99 -4.46 0.04
N VAL A 90 -29.01 -4.99 -0.70
CA VAL A 90 -28.07 -5.96 -0.15
C VAL A 90 -26.98 -5.20 0.60
N LYS A 91 -26.90 -5.40 1.92
CA LYS A 91 -25.94 -4.68 2.78
C LYS A 91 -24.46 -4.96 2.44
N LEU A 92 -24.15 -6.22 2.15
CA LEU A 92 -22.78 -6.70 1.90
C LEU A 92 -22.75 -7.57 0.64
N PRO A 93 -22.92 -6.96 -0.56
CA PRO A 93 -22.85 -7.72 -1.81
C PRO A 93 -21.42 -8.22 -2.05
N VAL A 94 -21.30 -9.37 -2.72
CA VAL A 94 -20.04 -9.85 -3.27
C VAL A 94 -19.89 -9.31 -4.69
N PHE A 95 -19.10 -8.28 -4.84
CA PHE A 95 -18.93 -7.60 -6.11
C PHE A 95 -18.26 -8.46 -7.19
N GLU A 96 -18.59 -8.18 -8.45
CA GLU A 96 -17.86 -8.72 -9.60
C GLU A 96 -16.41 -8.18 -9.63
N PRO A 97 -15.49 -8.85 -10.35
CA PRO A 97 -14.12 -8.36 -10.50
C PRO A 97 -14.08 -6.94 -11.07
N PRO A 98 -13.17 -6.08 -10.59
CA PRO A 98 -13.15 -4.66 -10.95
C PRO A 98 -12.90 -4.40 -12.43
N VAL A 99 -13.68 -3.50 -13.02
CA VAL A 99 -13.50 -3.01 -14.38
C VAL A 99 -12.94 -1.59 -14.35
N LYS A 100 -11.78 -1.37 -14.96
CA LYS A 100 -11.20 -0.03 -15.06
C LYS A 100 -11.99 0.84 -16.02
N ILE A 101 -12.59 1.92 -15.49
CA ILE A 101 -13.45 2.84 -16.25
C ILE A 101 -12.80 4.20 -16.54
N GLY A 102 -11.69 4.54 -15.86
CA GLY A 102 -11.04 5.84 -16.07
C GLY A 102 -9.61 5.92 -15.57
N PRO A 103 -8.92 7.05 -15.85
CA PRO A 103 -7.62 7.34 -15.27
C PRO A 103 -7.77 7.62 -13.78
N GLY A 104 -6.74 7.29 -12.98
CA GLY A 104 -6.73 7.61 -11.55
C GLY A 104 -6.67 9.13 -11.32
N GLU A 105 -7.58 9.63 -10.50
CA GLU A 105 -7.65 11.02 -10.07
C GLU A 105 -7.64 11.09 -8.54
N LYS A 106 -6.95 12.11 -7.98
CA LYS A 106 -6.80 12.28 -6.52
C LYS A 106 -7.97 13.05 -5.93
N HIS A 107 -8.29 12.71 -4.70
CA HIS A 107 -9.27 13.46 -3.89
C HIS A 107 -10.68 13.48 -4.48
N LEU A 108 -11.06 12.45 -5.23
CA LEU A 108 -12.44 12.32 -5.66
C LEU A 108 -13.35 12.10 -4.45
N GLN A 109 -14.47 12.77 -4.47
CA GLN A 109 -15.53 12.65 -3.48
C GLN A 109 -16.88 12.55 -4.20
N ILE A 110 -17.84 11.93 -3.54
CA ILE A 110 -19.22 11.90 -4.01
C ILE A 110 -20.14 12.57 -2.99
N CYS A 111 -21.17 13.22 -3.48
CA CYS A 111 -22.33 13.70 -2.73
C CYS A 111 -23.56 13.59 -3.61
N TYR A 112 -24.75 13.72 -3.02
CA TYR A 112 -26.01 13.62 -3.74
C TYR A 112 -26.74 14.96 -3.72
N VAL A 113 -27.23 15.39 -4.88
CA VAL A 113 -28.04 16.61 -5.05
C VAL A 113 -29.32 16.20 -5.73
N ASP A 114 -30.47 16.40 -5.07
CA ASP A 114 -31.79 15.98 -5.55
C ASP A 114 -31.85 14.46 -5.88
N GLY A 115 -31.13 13.63 -5.14
CA GLY A 115 -31.04 12.19 -5.36
C GLY A 115 -30.06 11.75 -6.45
N GLU A 116 -29.43 12.71 -7.17
CA GLU A 116 -28.46 12.42 -8.23
C GLU A 116 -27.02 12.51 -7.73
N PRO A 117 -26.16 11.53 -8.04
CA PRO A 117 -24.76 11.55 -7.63
C PRO A 117 -23.98 12.66 -8.33
N ARG A 118 -23.14 13.35 -7.57
CA ARG A 118 -22.22 14.39 -8.04
C ARG A 118 -20.79 14.02 -7.64
N VAL A 119 -19.91 13.88 -8.61
CA VAL A 119 -18.52 13.54 -8.35
C VAL A 119 -17.66 14.80 -8.35
N MET A 120 -17.01 15.02 -7.23
CA MET A 120 -16.25 16.23 -6.93
C MET A 120 -14.75 15.96 -6.92
N GLY A 121 -13.99 16.94 -7.36
CA GLY A 121 -12.55 17.02 -7.17
C GLY A 121 -12.16 18.34 -6.52
N ARG A 122 -10.88 18.63 -6.44
CA ARG A 122 -10.37 19.88 -5.80
C ARG A 122 -10.81 21.13 -6.57
N GLY A 123 -11.88 21.76 -6.12
CA GLY A 123 -12.45 22.97 -6.72
C GLY A 123 -13.18 22.75 -8.03
N VAL A 124 -13.53 21.52 -8.37
CA VAL A 124 -14.22 21.15 -9.60
C VAL A 124 -15.30 20.10 -9.34
N GLU A 125 -16.30 20.06 -10.23
CA GLU A 125 -17.22 18.93 -10.37
C GLU A 125 -16.91 18.22 -11.70
N PHE A 126 -16.99 16.90 -11.72
CA PHE A 126 -16.86 16.09 -12.93
C PHE A 126 -18.25 15.79 -13.48
N GLU A 127 -18.71 16.66 -14.39
CA GLU A 127 -20.02 16.50 -15.04
C GLU A 127 -20.07 15.24 -15.89
N ASN A 128 -21.22 14.58 -15.92
CA ASN A 128 -21.48 13.35 -16.69
C ASN A 128 -20.49 12.21 -16.35
N PHE A 129 -20.17 12.06 -15.08
CA PHE A 129 -19.18 11.05 -14.64
C PHE A 129 -19.56 9.63 -15.09
N ARG A 130 -20.87 9.26 -15.08
CA ARG A 130 -21.37 7.96 -15.58
C ARG A 130 -21.23 7.78 -17.08
N ASP A 131 -21.36 8.86 -17.87
CA ASP A 131 -21.40 8.79 -19.34
C ASP A 131 -20.02 8.89 -20.01
N SER A 132 -18.98 9.22 -19.28
CA SER A 132 -17.72 9.60 -19.89
C SER A 132 -16.52 8.83 -19.32
N SER A 133 -15.81 8.12 -20.18
CA SER A 133 -14.48 7.57 -19.88
C SER A 133 -13.41 8.66 -19.69
N THR A 134 -13.75 9.92 -19.90
CA THR A 134 -12.89 11.09 -19.70
C THR A 134 -13.53 12.04 -18.70
N LEU A 135 -12.83 12.26 -17.57
CA LEU A 135 -13.25 13.22 -16.56
C LEU A 135 -13.25 14.64 -17.14
N THR A 136 -14.42 15.25 -17.24
CA THR A 136 -14.56 16.64 -17.74
C THR A 136 -14.84 17.57 -16.58
N PRO A 137 -13.86 18.35 -16.08
CA PRO A 137 -14.03 19.19 -14.91
C PRO A 137 -14.79 20.48 -15.27
N ARG A 138 -15.81 20.79 -14.46
CA ARG A 138 -16.42 22.11 -14.35
C ARG A 138 -15.83 22.83 -13.16
N ASN A 139 -15.19 23.98 -13.38
CA ASN A 139 -14.62 24.78 -12.29
C ASN A 139 -15.72 25.39 -11.41
N LEU A 140 -15.61 25.23 -10.12
CA LEU A 140 -16.50 25.76 -9.11
C LEU A 140 -15.86 26.94 -8.37
N PHE A 141 -14.67 26.70 -7.85
CA PHE A 141 -13.94 27.69 -7.05
C PHE A 141 -12.43 27.52 -7.23
N PRO A 142 -11.64 28.61 -7.28
CA PRO A 142 -10.18 28.53 -7.36
C PRO A 142 -9.58 27.95 -6.05
N ARG A 143 -9.19 26.67 -6.08
CA ARG A 143 -8.62 25.97 -4.91
C ARG A 143 -7.51 26.75 -4.22
N ASP A 144 -6.65 27.43 -4.98
CA ASP A 144 -5.51 28.18 -4.48
C ASP A 144 -5.94 29.33 -3.54
N GLU A 145 -7.18 29.80 -3.60
CA GLU A 145 -7.69 30.82 -2.68
C GLU A 145 -7.84 30.30 -1.26
N LEU A 146 -8.14 29.00 -1.08
CA LEU A 146 -8.21 28.34 0.22
C LEU A 146 -6.84 27.78 0.65
N GLU A 147 -6.15 27.15 -0.29
CA GLU A 147 -4.96 26.36 0.00
C GLU A 147 -3.70 27.17 0.26
N LYS A 148 -3.61 28.40 -0.30
CA LYS A 148 -2.40 29.26 -0.21
C LYS A 148 -2.00 29.69 1.20
N VAL A 149 -2.88 29.54 2.20
CA VAL A 149 -2.60 29.90 3.59
C VAL A 149 -1.84 28.81 4.35
N PHE A 150 -1.74 27.63 3.78
CA PHE A 150 -1.08 26.47 4.36
C PHE A 150 0.28 26.24 3.71
N GLU A 151 1.28 25.90 4.51
CA GLU A 151 2.62 25.60 4.01
C GLU A 151 2.67 24.27 3.25
N LYS A 152 1.92 23.26 3.71
CA LYS A 152 1.92 21.92 3.17
C LYS A 152 0.58 21.25 3.34
N ILE A 153 -0.01 20.82 2.22
CA ILE A 153 -1.29 20.11 2.12
C ILE A 153 -1.06 18.78 1.41
N ARG A 154 -1.66 17.71 1.92
CA ARG A 154 -1.73 16.42 1.24
C ARG A 154 -3.14 16.09 0.79
N PHE A 155 -4.17 16.56 1.53
CA PHE A 155 -5.58 16.29 1.29
C PHE A 155 -6.38 17.56 1.11
N SER A 156 -7.32 17.52 0.15
CA SER A 156 -8.30 18.56 -0.05
C SER A 156 -9.56 17.91 -0.67
N GLN A 157 -10.62 17.83 0.10
CA GLN A 157 -11.85 17.08 -0.22
C GLN A 157 -13.02 18.02 -0.28
N TRP A 158 -13.80 17.94 -1.36
CA TRP A 158 -14.84 18.91 -1.70
C TRP A 158 -16.17 18.18 -1.87
N LYS A 159 -17.26 18.67 -1.23
CA LYS A 159 -18.61 18.14 -1.37
C LYS A 159 -19.63 19.25 -1.43
N TYR A 160 -20.73 19.03 -2.17
CA TYR A 160 -21.92 19.84 -2.04
C TYR A 160 -22.67 19.52 -0.75
N VAL A 161 -23.34 20.54 -0.24
CA VAL A 161 -24.28 20.46 0.88
C VAL A 161 -25.21 21.66 0.80
N ASP A 162 -26.49 21.47 1.05
CA ASP A 162 -27.40 22.58 1.37
C ASP A 162 -27.22 22.89 2.87
N TYR A 163 -26.27 23.79 3.19
CA TYR A 163 -25.80 24.00 4.57
C TYR A 163 -26.84 24.62 5.48
N GLU A 164 -27.53 25.69 5.04
CA GLU A 164 -28.54 26.38 5.81
C GLU A 164 -29.99 26.05 5.43
N GLY A 165 -30.23 25.08 4.56
CA GLY A 165 -31.58 24.62 4.22
C GLY A 165 -32.38 25.59 3.37
N ASP A 166 -31.72 26.39 2.56
CA ASP A 166 -32.37 27.40 1.69
C ASP A 166 -32.62 26.85 0.27
N GLY A 167 -32.12 25.63 -0.01
CA GLY A 167 -32.34 24.88 -1.26
C GLY A 167 -31.26 25.11 -2.32
N ASP A 168 -30.26 25.95 -2.06
CA ASP A 168 -29.09 26.04 -2.92
C ASP A 168 -27.95 25.12 -2.43
N GLN A 169 -26.93 24.91 -3.25
CA GLN A 169 -25.83 24.01 -2.91
C GLN A 169 -24.59 24.81 -2.57
N ASP A 170 -24.19 24.73 -1.32
CA ASP A 170 -22.92 25.21 -0.81
C ASP A 170 -21.82 24.19 -1.03
N LEU A 171 -20.59 24.53 -0.63
CA LEU A 171 -19.46 23.59 -0.62
C LEU A 171 -18.86 23.50 0.77
N ILE A 172 -18.75 22.28 1.29
CA ILE A 172 -17.85 21.97 2.41
C ILE A 172 -16.53 21.47 1.88
N VAL A 173 -15.44 21.96 2.46
CA VAL A 173 -14.09 21.65 2.00
C VAL A 173 -13.20 21.23 3.16
N GLY A 174 -12.80 19.96 3.17
CA GLY A 174 -11.83 19.44 4.12
C GLY A 174 -10.41 19.66 3.62
N ILE A 175 -9.53 20.27 4.44
CA ILE A 175 -8.13 20.53 4.11
C ILE A 175 -7.25 20.14 5.30
N ASP A 176 -6.20 19.33 5.05
CA ASP A 176 -5.18 19.06 6.07
C ASP A 176 -4.08 20.14 6.09
N ASP A 177 -3.45 20.29 7.24
CA ASP A 177 -2.31 21.19 7.43
C ASP A 177 -1.16 20.45 8.13
N TRP A 178 -0.08 20.29 7.42
CA TRP A 178 1.14 19.62 7.87
C TRP A 178 2.21 20.60 8.36
N GLY A 179 1.92 21.89 8.44
CA GLY A 179 2.89 22.92 8.80
C GLY A 179 3.51 22.67 10.18
N ASP A 180 2.67 22.58 11.20
CA ASP A 180 3.10 22.37 12.60
C ASP A 180 3.62 20.94 12.85
N TYR A 181 3.07 19.96 12.16
CA TYR A 181 3.51 18.57 12.27
C TYR A 181 4.93 18.38 11.74
N GLY A 182 5.29 19.08 10.67
CA GLY A 182 6.58 18.93 10.03
C GLY A 182 6.76 17.53 9.40
N TRP A 183 7.97 17.00 9.53
CA TRP A 183 8.33 15.69 8.96
C TRP A 183 9.55 15.13 9.70
N ASP A 184 9.70 13.84 9.75
CA ASP A 184 10.86 13.06 10.18
C ASP A 184 11.64 13.50 11.43
N ASN A 185 11.83 12.56 12.34
CA ASN A 185 12.81 12.59 13.43
C ASN A 185 12.69 13.79 14.40
N ALA A 186 11.47 14.29 14.61
CA ALA A 186 11.21 15.36 15.58
C ALA A 186 10.94 14.79 16.99
N PHE A 187 11.91 14.06 17.54
CA PHE A 187 11.87 13.49 18.89
C PHE A 187 12.91 14.14 19.79
N ASP A 188 12.58 14.34 21.06
CA ASP A 188 13.53 14.74 22.09
C ASP A 188 14.45 13.59 22.53
N GLU A 189 15.33 13.86 23.52
CA GLU A 189 16.27 12.87 24.05
C GLU A 189 15.55 11.71 24.78
N ASP A 190 14.31 11.91 25.21
CA ASP A 190 13.49 10.92 25.91
C ASP A 190 12.59 10.14 24.95
N GLY A 191 12.62 10.42 23.66
CA GLY A 191 11.84 9.76 22.61
C GLY A 191 10.41 10.28 22.49
N HIS A 192 10.11 11.49 22.93
CA HIS A 192 8.82 12.13 22.75
C HIS A 192 8.78 12.98 21.49
N TRP A 193 7.68 12.91 20.76
CA TRP A 193 7.43 13.75 19.60
C TRP A 193 7.28 15.22 20.02
N ILE A 194 8.07 16.11 19.44
CA ILE A 194 8.17 17.53 19.86
C ILE A 194 7.52 18.50 18.87
N ASN A 195 7.15 18.08 17.68
CA ASN A 195 6.40 18.92 16.74
C ASN A 195 4.92 19.01 17.17
N GLY A 196 4.20 19.96 16.55
CA GLY A 196 2.76 20.12 16.75
C GLY A 196 1.93 18.97 16.18
N PRO A 197 0.61 19.02 16.40
CA PRO A 197 -0.30 18.02 15.83
C PRO A 197 -0.44 18.18 14.32
N LEU A 198 -0.93 17.12 13.68
CA LEU A 198 -1.45 17.19 12.31
C LEU A 198 -2.87 17.76 12.39
N HIS A 199 -3.16 18.83 11.62
CA HIS A 199 -4.47 19.45 11.61
C HIS A 199 -5.31 19.06 10.40
N GLY A 200 -6.63 19.01 10.59
CA GLY A 200 -7.61 18.78 9.54
C GLY A 200 -8.82 19.68 9.71
N TYR A 201 -8.90 20.73 8.88
CA TYR A 201 -9.93 21.77 8.99
C TYR A 201 -11.03 21.58 7.95
N VAL A 202 -12.26 22.03 8.31
CA VAL A 202 -13.40 22.08 7.39
C VAL A 202 -13.79 23.53 7.14
N PHE A 203 -13.90 23.90 5.86
CA PHE A 203 -14.29 25.24 5.39
C PHE A 203 -15.69 25.21 4.78
N LEU A 204 -16.42 26.31 4.91
CA LEU A 204 -17.67 26.57 4.22
C LEU A 204 -17.45 27.59 3.10
N LEU A 205 -17.93 27.27 1.91
CA LEU A 205 -18.08 28.19 0.78
C LEU A 205 -19.58 28.33 0.49
N GLU A 206 -20.19 29.42 0.94
CA GLU A 206 -21.61 29.71 0.74
C GLU A 206 -21.88 30.09 -0.71
N ASN A 207 -22.91 29.54 -1.28
CA ASN A 207 -23.44 29.89 -2.60
C ASN A 207 -24.35 31.12 -2.48
N ILE A 208 -23.96 32.22 -3.06
CA ILE A 208 -24.75 33.43 -3.10
C ILE A 208 -25.06 33.77 -4.56
N ASP A 209 -26.30 33.57 -4.98
CA ASP A 209 -26.76 33.82 -6.34
C ASP A 209 -25.89 33.08 -7.41
N GLY A 210 -25.51 31.83 -7.12
CA GLY A 210 -24.69 30.99 -8.03
C GLY A 210 -23.19 31.28 -7.97
N LYS A 211 -22.73 32.03 -6.97
CA LYS A 211 -21.31 32.35 -6.78
C LYS A 211 -20.84 31.97 -5.38
N TYR A 212 -19.83 31.13 -5.30
CA TYR A 212 -19.25 30.68 -4.03
C TYR A 212 -18.42 31.78 -3.36
N THR A 213 -18.63 31.94 -2.05
CA THR A 213 -17.91 32.91 -1.20
C THR A 213 -17.44 32.20 0.07
N SER A 214 -16.16 32.26 0.37
CA SER A 214 -15.60 31.63 1.57
C SER A 214 -16.12 32.32 2.85
N LYS A 215 -16.69 31.52 3.76
CA LYS A 215 -17.06 31.92 5.12
C LYS A 215 -16.00 31.59 6.14
N GLY A 216 -14.91 30.95 5.72
CA GLY A 216 -13.84 30.48 6.59
C GLY A 216 -14.07 29.08 7.14
N LYS A 217 -13.40 28.76 8.24
CA LYS A 217 -13.52 27.45 8.91
C LYS A 217 -14.87 27.31 9.59
N ILE A 218 -15.50 26.17 9.48
CA ILE A 218 -16.69 25.80 10.28
C ILE A 218 -16.26 25.76 11.74
N MET A 219 -17.12 26.30 12.62
CA MET A 219 -16.84 26.38 14.06
C MET A 219 -17.68 25.33 14.82
N ALA A 220 -17.05 24.67 15.79
CA ALA A 220 -17.68 23.71 16.68
C ALA A 220 -17.23 23.95 18.13
N GLY A 221 -18.16 24.08 19.06
CA GLY A 221 -17.85 24.38 20.46
C GLY A 221 -17.08 25.70 20.68
N GLY A 222 -17.18 26.65 19.73
CA GLY A 222 -16.45 27.92 19.76
C GLY A 222 -15.02 27.91 19.19
N HIS A 223 -14.58 26.78 18.68
CA HIS A 223 -13.29 26.58 18.01
C HIS A 223 -13.49 26.11 16.57
N PRO A 224 -12.51 26.31 15.66
CA PRO A 224 -12.58 25.66 14.34
C PRO A 224 -12.72 24.14 14.47
N VAL A 225 -13.53 23.53 13.60
CA VAL A 225 -13.47 22.09 13.39
C VAL A 225 -12.04 21.70 13.06
N ASP A 226 -11.46 20.80 13.84
CA ASP A 226 -10.09 20.34 13.70
C ASP A 226 -10.00 18.86 14.10
N VAL A 227 -9.65 18.01 13.13
CA VAL A 227 -9.41 16.58 13.32
C VAL A 227 -7.94 16.26 13.01
N TYR A 228 -7.50 15.04 13.26
CA TYR A 228 -6.10 14.66 13.04
C TYR A 228 -5.78 14.45 11.54
N GLY A 229 -5.71 15.52 10.75
CA GLY A 229 -5.48 15.50 9.31
C GLY A 229 -6.62 14.88 8.50
N ALA A 230 -6.50 14.87 7.17
CA ALA A 230 -7.40 14.21 6.21
C ALA A 230 -8.90 14.26 6.59
N PRO A 231 -9.53 15.42 6.76
CA PRO A 231 -10.79 15.58 7.49
C PRO A 231 -12.02 14.94 6.83
N SER A 232 -11.98 14.53 5.58
CA SER A 232 -13.08 13.84 4.85
C SER A 232 -14.50 14.16 5.38
N PRO A 233 -15.00 15.40 5.24
CA PRO A 233 -16.23 15.84 5.87
C PRO A 233 -17.47 15.26 5.20
N ASN A 234 -18.47 14.87 6.03
CA ASN A 234 -19.78 14.42 5.59
C ASN A 234 -20.85 15.12 6.43
N MET A 235 -21.85 15.72 5.78
CA MET A 235 -22.98 16.33 6.45
C MET A 235 -24.27 15.62 6.05
N MET A 236 -24.90 14.96 7.02
CA MET A 236 -26.22 14.30 6.91
C MET A 236 -26.91 14.35 8.28
N ASP A 237 -28.19 14.05 8.30
CA ASP A 237 -28.96 13.82 9.53
C ASP A 237 -28.60 12.41 10.04
N PHE A 238 -27.58 12.33 10.93
CA PHE A 238 -27.08 11.04 11.42
C PHE A 238 -27.81 10.53 12.66
N ASP A 239 -28.49 11.40 13.40
CA ASP A 239 -29.21 11.02 14.63
C ASP A 239 -30.73 11.08 14.49
N GLY A 240 -31.25 11.45 13.31
CA GLY A 240 -32.66 11.41 12.97
C GLY A 240 -33.47 12.56 13.56
N ASP A 241 -32.83 13.69 13.96
CA ASP A 241 -33.52 14.82 14.56
C ASP A 241 -34.00 15.87 13.55
N GLY A 242 -33.62 15.76 12.28
CA GLY A 242 -34.08 16.56 11.14
C GLY A 242 -33.15 17.71 10.77
N ASP A 243 -32.02 17.85 11.41
CA ASP A 243 -30.98 18.79 10.98
C ASP A 243 -29.69 18.06 10.53
N LEU A 244 -28.70 18.77 10.02
CA LEU A 244 -27.49 18.14 9.50
C LEU A 244 -26.36 18.21 10.52
N ASP A 245 -25.88 17.03 10.92
CA ASP A 245 -24.66 16.88 11.68
C ASP A 245 -23.43 16.83 10.76
N LEU A 246 -22.24 16.90 11.35
CA LEU A 246 -20.98 16.72 10.64
C LEU A 246 -20.22 15.51 11.19
N ILE A 247 -19.91 14.53 10.33
CA ILE A 247 -18.94 13.48 10.62
C ILE A 247 -17.69 13.70 9.77
N CYS A 248 -16.51 13.68 10.43
CA CYS A 248 -15.21 13.71 9.78
C CYS A 248 -14.45 12.41 10.00
N GLY A 249 -13.79 11.92 8.94
CA GLY A 249 -12.66 11.00 9.09
C GLY A 249 -11.41 11.72 9.60
N GLU A 250 -10.33 11.00 9.75
CA GLU A 250 -9.02 11.55 10.09
C GLU A 250 -7.89 10.79 9.38
N PHE A 251 -6.67 11.28 9.44
CA PHE A 251 -5.50 10.61 8.90
C PHE A 251 -5.22 9.26 9.58
N LEU A 252 -5.66 9.11 10.81
CA LEU A 252 -5.61 7.83 11.53
C LEU A 252 -6.84 6.97 11.18
N ASP A 253 -7.52 6.45 12.19
CA ASP A 253 -8.49 5.35 12.04
C ASP A 253 -9.88 5.65 12.63
N ARG A 254 -10.14 6.86 13.14
CA ARG A 254 -11.33 7.18 13.92
C ARG A 254 -12.23 8.15 13.19
N PHE A 255 -13.46 8.24 13.66
CA PHE A 255 -14.50 9.14 13.17
C PHE A 255 -14.84 10.15 14.26
N THR A 256 -14.86 11.44 13.91
CA THR A 256 -15.27 12.51 14.83
C THR A 256 -16.62 13.05 14.39
N TRP A 257 -17.59 13.00 15.29
CA TRP A 257 -18.93 13.53 15.11
C TRP A 257 -19.06 14.87 15.83
N PHE A 258 -19.66 15.84 15.14
CA PHE A 258 -19.99 17.18 15.61
C PHE A 258 -21.51 17.35 15.51
N GLU A 259 -22.18 17.24 16.66
CA GLU A 259 -23.63 17.38 16.79
C GLU A 259 -24.07 18.79 16.44
N ASN A 260 -25.04 18.95 15.57
CA ASN A 260 -25.72 20.22 15.37
C ASN A 260 -26.75 20.43 16.48
N ARG A 261 -26.59 21.45 17.29
CA ARG A 261 -27.52 21.86 18.36
C ARG A 261 -28.35 23.06 18.00
N GLY A 262 -28.17 23.54 16.80
CA GLY A 262 -28.89 24.70 16.27
C GLY A 262 -30.22 24.30 15.65
N SER A 263 -30.29 24.46 14.36
CA SER A 263 -31.44 24.02 13.55
C SER A 263 -30.98 23.85 12.10
N ARG A 264 -31.79 23.18 11.28
CA ARG A 264 -31.53 22.99 9.86
C ARG A 264 -31.15 24.28 9.12
N SER A 265 -31.70 25.44 9.51
CA SER A 265 -31.45 26.73 8.87
C SER A 265 -30.46 27.64 9.61
N ALA A 266 -29.96 27.22 10.75
CA ALA A 266 -28.96 27.90 11.53
C ALA A 266 -28.11 26.92 12.32
N PRO A 267 -27.21 26.21 11.67
CA PRO A 267 -26.38 25.17 12.29
C PRO A 267 -25.47 25.76 13.38
N GLU A 268 -25.39 25.07 14.53
CA GLU A 268 -24.52 25.40 15.64
C GLU A 268 -23.87 24.09 16.17
N PHE A 269 -22.65 23.79 15.73
CA PHE A 269 -22.00 22.52 16.06
C PHE A 269 -21.41 22.54 17.47
N ALA A 270 -21.67 21.47 18.20
CA ALA A 270 -21.02 21.15 19.47
C ALA A 270 -19.54 20.76 19.25
N GLU A 271 -18.76 20.73 20.33
CA GLU A 271 -17.41 20.19 20.32
C GLU A 271 -17.41 18.74 19.82
N GLY A 272 -16.45 18.41 18.95
CA GLY A 272 -16.34 17.07 18.35
C GLY A 272 -16.11 15.96 19.36
N ARG A 273 -16.76 14.83 19.14
CA ARG A 273 -16.62 13.60 19.93
C ARG A 273 -16.34 12.43 19.01
N PHE A 274 -15.45 11.52 19.42
CA PHE A 274 -15.29 10.28 18.67
C PHE A 274 -16.57 9.45 18.72
N LEU A 275 -16.97 8.90 17.57
CA LEU A 275 -18.03 7.91 17.54
C LEU A 275 -17.65 6.69 18.38
N THR A 276 -18.62 6.11 19.06
CA THR A 276 -18.44 4.93 19.90
C THR A 276 -19.54 3.91 19.61
N ASN A 277 -19.24 2.65 19.82
CA ASN A 277 -20.19 1.54 19.82
C ASN A 277 -20.00 0.67 21.07
N GLU A 278 -20.59 -0.51 21.11
CA GLU A 278 -20.45 -1.44 22.26
C GLU A 278 -19.00 -1.89 22.53
N GLU A 279 -18.13 -1.85 21.53
CA GLU A 279 -16.72 -2.24 21.63
C GLU A 279 -15.80 -1.07 22.07
N GLY A 280 -16.32 0.15 22.14
CA GLY A 280 -15.60 1.36 22.52
C GLY A 280 -15.55 2.41 21.41
N VAL A 281 -14.38 3.05 21.19
CA VAL A 281 -14.23 4.04 20.10
C VAL A 281 -14.32 3.32 18.76
N LEU A 282 -15.25 3.74 17.92
CA LEU A 282 -15.40 3.23 16.55
C LEU A 282 -14.19 3.60 15.71
N LYS A 283 -13.60 2.60 15.06
CA LYS A 283 -12.36 2.79 14.28
C LYS A 283 -12.20 1.73 13.19
N MET A 284 -11.49 2.11 12.14
CA MET A 284 -11.03 1.19 11.11
C MET A 284 -9.80 0.40 11.58
N ASP A 285 -9.52 -0.70 10.89
CA ASP A 285 -8.31 -1.49 11.15
C ASP A 285 -7.04 -0.71 10.78
N LEU A 286 -7.04 0.06 9.70
CA LEU A 286 -5.89 0.79 9.20
C LEU A 286 -6.16 2.31 9.13
N GLU A 287 -5.13 3.06 8.78
CA GLU A 287 -5.08 4.52 8.74
C GLU A 287 -5.53 5.09 7.38
N MET A 288 -5.54 6.43 7.28
CA MET A 288 -5.86 7.20 6.08
C MET A 288 -7.29 6.92 5.57
N ILE A 289 -8.25 6.97 6.50
CA ILE A 289 -9.63 6.63 6.19
C ILE A 289 -10.35 7.72 5.39
N ILE A 290 -11.17 7.28 4.44
CA ILE A 290 -11.98 8.14 3.57
C ILE A 290 -13.45 7.72 3.71
N PRO A 291 -14.18 8.23 4.72
CA PRO A 291 -15.61 7.99 4.85
C PRO A 291 -16.42 8.77 3.82
N VAL A 292 -17.43 8.12 3.29
CA VAL A 292 -18.47 8.71 2.44
C VAL A 292 -19.82 8.34 3.04
N ALA A 293 -20.60 9.35 3.44
CA ALA A 293 -21.94 9.14 3.97
C ALA A 293 -22.95 8.92 2.83
N VAL A 294 -23.77 7.88 2.96
CA VAL A 294 -24.82 7.50 2.03
C VAL A 294 -25.80 6.55 2.73
N ASP A 295 -27.08 6.57 2.37
CA ASP A 295 -28.04 5.50 2.72
C ASP A 295 -27.74 4.31 1.80
N TRP A 296 -26.84 3.40 2.26
CA TRP A 296 -26.30 2.33 1.42
C TRP A 296 -27.31 1.18 1.24
N ASP A 297 -28.00 0.79 2.30
CA ASP A 297 -28.90 -0.36 2.26
C ASP A 297 -30.38 0.01 2.09
N GLY A 298 -30.68 1.32 1.99
CA GLY A 298 -32.02 1.84 1.68
C GLY A 298 -32.97 1.78 2.87
N ASP A 299 -32.48 1.76 4.10
CA ASP A 299 -33.31 1.73 5.31
C ASP A 299 -33.68 3.14 5.82
N GLY A 300 -33.08 4.17 5.24
CA GLY A 300 -33.35 5.59 5.48
C GLY A 300 -32.39 6.27 6.43
N ASP A 301 -31.43 5.54 6.99
CA ASP A 301 -30.39 6.06 7.87
C ASP A 301 -29.10 6.35 7.07
N ALA A 302 -28.30 7.30 7.55
CA ALA A 302 -27.06 7.66 6.87
C ALA A 302 -25.89 6.77 7.33
N ASP A 303 -25.48 5.85 6.47
CA ASP A 303 -24.34 4.97 6.67
C ASP A 303 -23.01 5.61 6.25
N LEU A 304 -21.88 4.88 6.49
CA LEU A 304 -20.58 5.24 5.96
C LEU A 304 -19.99 4.10 5.11
N VAL A 305 -19.56 4.44 3.90
CA VAL A 305 -18.70 3.60 3.06
C VAL A 305 -17.29 4.15 3.15
N VAL A 306 -16.34 3.36 3.66
CA VAL A 306 -15.04 3.87 4.12
C VAL A 306 -13.89 3.16 3.43
N GLY A 307 -13.09 3.89 2.65
CA GLY A 307 -11.83 3.39 2.10
C GLY A 307 -10.66 3.52 3.08
N ASP A 308 -9.68 2.63 2.99
CA ASP A 308 -8.44 2.67 3.79
C ASP A 308 -7.17 2.69 2.91
N GLU A 309 -6.00 2.75 3.57
CA GLU A 309 -4.71 2.81 2.89
C GLU A 309 -4.36 1.52 2.14
N ASP A 310 -4.76 0.34 2.62
CA ASP A 310 -4.51 -0.93 1.92
C ASP A 310 -5.38 -1.10 0.66
N GLY A 311 -6.26 -0.12 0.39
CA GLY A 311 -7.15 -0.13 -0.76
C GLY A 311 -8.38 -0.98 -0.55
N ARG A 312 -8.70 -1.36 0.69
CA ARG A 312 -9.94 -2.03 1.06
C ARG A 312 -11.04 -1.00 1.27
N VAL A 313 -12.28 -1.43 1.18
CA VAL A 313 -13.46 -0.61 1.47
C VAL A 313 -14.35 -1.34 2.45
N ALA A 314 -14.80 -0.64 3.50
CA ALA A 314 -15.69 -1.19 4.51
C ALA A 314 -17.04 -0.48 4.51
N PHE A 315 -18.07 -1.22 4.88
CA PHE A 315 -19.38 -0.74 5.25
C PHE A 315 -19.43 -0.54 6.77
N VAL A 316 -19.90 0.63 7.21
CA VAL A 316 -20.08 1.00 8.62
C VAL A 316 -21.53 1.45 8.76
N GLU A 317 -22.40 0.48 9.11
CA GLU A 317 -23.84 0.64 9.17
C GLU A 317 -24.24 1.53 10.34
N ASN A 318 -25.09 2.53 10.08
CA ASN A 318 -25.83 3.24 11.11
C ASN A 318 -27.01 2.35 11.56
N SER A 319 -27.16 2.16 12.85
CA SER A 319 -28.25 1.30 13.40
C SER A 319 -29.59 2.00 13.50
N GLY A 320 -29.70 3.29 13.17
CA GLY A 320 -30.87 4.13 13.43
C GLY A 320 -31.12 4.40 14.91
N GLU A 321 -30.27 3.91 15.79
CA GLU A 321 -30.37 4.13 17.23
C GLU A 321 -29.41 5.22 17.69
N THR A 322 -29.71 5.88 18.81
CA THR A 322 -28.84 6.87 19.42
C THR A 322 -28.52 6.52 20.89
N LEU A 323 -27.31 6.78 21.34
CA LEU A 323 -26.94 6.77 22.76
C LEU A 323 -26.85 8.22 23.27
N GLY A 324 -27.90 8.68 23.92
CA GLY A 324 -28.10 10.12 24.15
C GLY A 324 -28.51 10.79 22.84
N SER A 325 -27.64 11.65 22.30
CA SER A 325 -27.78 12.21 20.94
C SER A 325 -26.76 11.60 19.95
N MET A 326 -25.82 10.77 20.39
CA MET A 326 -24.80 10.20 19.51
C MET A 326 -25.37 9.04 18.68
N PRO A 327 -25.30 9.11 17.34
CA PRO A 327 -25.70 8.01 16.48
C PRO A 327 -24.85 6.77 16.73
N GLN A 328 -25.48 5.59 16.65
CA GLN A 328 -24.82 4.32 16.91
C GLN A 328 -24.53 3.58 15.60
N PHE A 329 -23.25 3.28 15.39
CA PHE A 329 -22.81 2.54 14.22
C PHE A 329 -22.30 1.14 14.62
N HIS A 330 -22.52 0.18 13.75
CA HIS A 330 -21.91 -1.14 13.85
C HIS A 330 -20.41 -1.07 13.54
N SER A 331 -19.65 -2.07 14.00
CA SER A 331 -18.23 -2.19 13.66
C SER A 331 -18.02 -2.38 12.16
N PRO A 332 -16.95 -1.82 11.55
CA PRO A 332 -16.71 -1.89 10.11
C PRO A 332 -16.66 -3.33 9.60
N VAL A 333 -17.35 -3.61 8.47
CA VAL A 333 -17.28 -4.88 7.76
C VAL A 333 -16.76 -4.63 6.35
N TYR A 334 -15.65 -5.27 5.99
CA TYR A 334 -15.04 -5.09 4.68
C TYR A 334 -15.86 -5.78 3.58
N PHE A 335 -16.07 -5.06 2.47
CA PHE A 335 -16.69 -5.63 1.28
C PHE A 335 -15.82 -6.70 0.65
N ARG A 336 -16.49 -7.65 -0.03
CA ARG A 336 -15.85 -8.77 -0.74
C ARG A 336 -16.08 -8.66 -2.24
N GLN A 337 -15.18 -9.26 -3.02
CA GLN A 337 -15.33 -9.40 -4.46
C GLN A 337 -15.01 -10.84 -4.91
N LYS A 338 -15.44 -11.21 -6.09
CA LYS A 338 -14.97 -12.42 -6.78
C LYS A 338 -13.49 -12.24 -7.12
N ALA A 339 -12.68 -13.24 -6.82
CA ALA A 339 -11.23 -13.17 -6.96
C ALA A 339 -10.78 -12.92 -8.41
N ASP A 340 -9.85 -11.99 -8.59
CA ASP A 340 -9.19 -11.67 -9.85
C ASP A 340 -7.67 -11.58 -9.66
N LEU A 341 -7.12 -10.38 -9.46
CA LEU A 341 -5.69 -10.19 -9.24
C LEU A 341 -5.29 -10.54 -7.80
N LEU A 342 -4.19 -11.28 -7.66
CA LEU A 342 -3.64 -11.62 -6.35
C LEU A 342 -3.11 -10.36 -5.65
N LYS A 343 -3.57 -10.12 -4.40
CA LYS A 343 -3.23 -8.94 -3.60
C LYS A 343 -3.07 -9.31 -2.13
N PHE A 344 -2.13 -8.62 -1.42
CA PHE A 344 -2.00 -8.72 0.03
C PHE A 344 -1.60 -7.37 0.63
N GLY A 345 -2.58 -6.63 1.15
CA GLY A 345 -2.39 -5.29 1.73
C GLY A 345 -1.76 -4.31 0.74
N ALA A 346 -0.83 -3.48 1.23
CA ALA A 346 -0.02 -2.55 0.44
C ALA A 346 1.49 -2.76 0.70
N LEU A 347 2.35 -2.35 -0.23
CA LEU A 347 3.81 -2.55 -0.19
C LEU A 347 4.19 -4.00 0.14
N VAL A 348 3.54 -4.93 -0.50
CA VAL A 348 3.69 -6.36 -0.21
C VAL A 348 5.13 -6.85 -0.38
N THR A 349 5.58 -7.68 0.56
CA THR A 349 6.94 -8.24 0.57
C THR A 349 6.86 -9.77 0.57
N PRO A 350 6.78 -10.41 -0.64
CA PRO A 350 6.68 -11.84 -0.75
C PRO A 350 8.00 -12.55 -0.50
N PHE A 351 7.90 -13.77 0.05
CA PHE A 351 8.94 -14.76 0.08
C PHE A 351 8.36 -16.10 -0.37
N ALA A 352 8.86 -16.65 -1.49
CA ALA A 352 8.36 -17.89 -2.04
C ALA A 352 9.03 -19.10 -1.35
N VAL A 353 8.23 -20.01 -0.84
CA VAL A 353 8.67 -21.20 -0.11
C VAL A 353 7.55 -22.24 -0.09
N ASP A 354 7.90 -23.52 -0.15
CA ASP A 354 6.98 -24.61 0.18
C ASP A 354 6.73 -24.57 1.70
N TRP A 355 5.67 -23.83 2.14
CA TRP A 355 5.45 -23.56 3.57
C TRP A 355 4.84 -24.74 4.30
N ASP A 356 3.93 -25.43 3.68
CA ASP A 356 3.19 -26.54 4.26
C ASP A 356 3.74 -27.93 3.92
N ASP A 357 4.89 -27.99 3.23
CA ASP A 357 5.60 -29.22 2.83
C ASP A 357 4.78 -30.14 1.92
N ASP A 358 3.94 -29.58 1.04
CA ASP A 358 3.16 -30.33 0.06
C ASP A 358 3.88 -30.51 -1.28
N GLY A 359 4.98 -29.79 -1.48
CA GLY A 359 5.91 -29.93 -2.61
C GLY A 359 5.80 -28.86 -3.66
N ASP A 360 4.94 -27.85 -3.46
CA ASP A 360 4.87 -26.67 -4.31
C ASP A 360 5.30 -25.38 -3.57
N GLN A 361 5.39 -24.27 -4.29
CA GLN A 361 5.83 -23.01 -3.71
C GLN A 361 4.63 -22.13 -3.38
N ASP A 362 4.49 -21.83 -2.10
CA ASP A 362 3.60 -20.86 -1.52
C ASP A 362 4.24 -19.48 -1.39
N LEU A 363 3.49 -18.52 -0.83
CA LEU A 363 4.00 -17.20 -0.49
C LEU A 363 3.78 -16.91 0.99
N ILE A 364 4.86 -16.53 1.68
CA ILE A 364 4.79 -15.86 2.98
C ILE A 364 5.05 -14.37 2.72
N CYS A 365 4.13 -13.53 3.16
CA CYS A 365 4.12 -12.11 2.80
C CYS A 365 4.09 -11.20 4.03
N GLY A 366 4.85 -10.10 3.98
CA GLY A 366 4.66 -8.95 4.85
C GLY A 366 3.98 -7.80 4.11
N ASN A 367 3.49 -6.78 4.84
CA ASN A 367 2.85 -5.60 4.27
C ASN A 367 3.05 -4.32 5.11
N THR A 368 2.48 -3.20 4.65
CA THR A 368 2.52 -1.91 5.33
C THR A 368 1.85 -1.96 6.70
N ALA A 369 0.69 -2.60 6.81
CA ALA A 369 -0.07 -2.71 8.06
C ALA A 369 0.64 -3.55 9.14
N GLY A 370 1.76 -4.20 8.78
CA GLY A 370 2.57 -4.99 9.71
C GLY A 370 2.14 -6.43 9.87
N TYR A 371 1.18 -6.90 9.08
CA TYR A 371 0.76 -8.29 9.08
C TYR A 371 1.80 -9.21 8.42
N VAL A 372 1.75 -10.46 8.80
CA VAL A 372 2.41 -11.57 8.10
C VAL A 372 1.34 -12.54 7.61
N GLY A 373 1.29 -12.75 6.30
CA GLY A 373 0.29 -13.59 5.66
C GLY A 373 0.87 -14.83 4.98
N PHE A 374 0.04 -15.83 4.83
CA PHE A 374 0.27 -17.05 4.06
C PHE A 374 -0.70 -17.07 2.89
N ILE A 375 -0.20 -17.31 1.70
CA ILE A 375 -0.99 -17.50 0.48
C ILE A 375 -0.61 -18.87 -0.10
N GLU A 376 -1.52 -19.82 0.07
CA GLU A 376 -1.34 -21.20 -0.35
C GLU A 376 -1.44 -21.33 -1.87
N ASN A 377 -0.50 -22.04 -2.48
CA ASN A 377 -0.60 -22.55 -3.84
C ASN A 377 -1.24 -23.96 -3.81
N MET A 378 -2.49 -24.05 -4.19
CA MET A 378 -3.31 -25.25 -4.01
C MET A 378 -3.02 -26.40 -4.98
N ASN A 379 -2.17 -26.25 -5.97
CA ASN A 379 -2.09 -27.21 -7.06
C ASN A 379 -0.70 -27.44 -7.65
N GLY A 380 0.30 -26.72 -7.21
CA GLY A 380 1.65 -26.76 -7.79
C GLY A 380 1.70 -26.55 -9.32
N GLY A 381 0.65 -25.96 -9.88
CA GLY A 381 0.49 -25.78 -11.32
C GLY A 381 1.21 -24.56 -11.89
N ASN A 382 1.23 -24.47 -13.21
CA ASN A 382 1.64 -23.27 -13.94
C ASN A 382 0.54 -22.88 -14.95
N PRO A 383 -0.21 -21.80 -14.70
CA PRO A 383 -0.08 -20.89 -13.54
C PRO A 383 -0.54 -21.54 -12.21
N PRO A 384 -0.01 -21.07 -11.07
CA PRO A 384 -0.47 -21.48 -9.75
C PRO A 384 -1.94 -21.14 -9.52
N LYS A 385 -2.62 -21.95 -8.69
CA LYS A 385 -3.96 -21.66 -8.18
C LYS A 385 -3.86 -21.25 -6.73
N TRP A 386 -4.14 -19.98 -6.44
CA TRP A 386 -3.97 -19.41 -5.10
C TRP A 386 -5.25 -19.50 -4.27
N ASN A 387 -5.06 -19.73 -2.98
CA ASN A 387 -6.10 -19.59 -1.98
C ASN A 387 -6.18 -18.15 -1.49
N GLU A 388 -7.22 -17.82 -0.72
CA GLU A 388 -7.33 -16.54 -0.03
C GLU A 388 -6.16 -16.35 0.94
N PRO A 389 -5.54 -15.16 1.00
CA PRO A 389 -4.52 -14.87 1.99
C PRO A 389 -5.06 -15.02 3.42
N VAL A 390 -4.31 -15.70 4.28
CA VAL A 390 -4.63 -15.83 5.71
C VAL A 390 -3.52 -15.24 6.56
N TYR A 391 -3.88 -14.54 7.64
CA TYR A 391 -2.88 -14.02 8.58
C TYR A 391 -2.26 -15.18 9.38
N LEU A 392 -0.94 -15.18 9.50
CA LEU A 392 -0.24 -16.13 10.36
C LEU A 392 -0.37 -15.74 11.83
N GLU A 393 -0.45 -16.76 12.67
CA GLU A 393 -0.51 -16.61 14.13
C GLU A 393 0.77 -17.15 14.78
N ALA A 394 1.13 -16.55 15.91
CA ALA A 394 2.18 -17.01 16.79
C ALA A 394 1.62 -17.12 18.21
N ASP A 395 1.69 -18.32 18.80
CA ASP A 395 1.07 -18.65 20.09
C ASP A 395 -0.44 -18.32 20.16
N GLY A 396 -1.16 -18.36 19.02
CA GLY A 396 -2.59 -18.09 18.90
C GLY A 396 -2.97 -16.62 18.72
N GLU A 397 -1.99 -15.72 18.57
CA GLU A 397 -2.19 -14.30 18.28
C GLU A 397 -1.74 -13.99 16.85
N VAL A 398 -2.53 -13.22 16.10
CA VAL A 398 -2.18 -12.79 14.76
C VAL A 398 -0.86 -12.00 14.78
N ILE A 399 0.07 -12.37 13.92
CA ILE A 399 1.34 -11.65 13.79
C ILE A 399 1.08 -10.28 13.14
N ARG A 400 1.18 -9.24 13.94
CA ARG A 400 1.11 -7.85 13.50
C ARG A 400 2.13 -7.00 14.25
N ILE A 401 3.05 -6.38 13.52
CA ILE A 401 4.05 -5.47 14.08
C ILE A 401 3.67 -4.05 13.69
N MET A 402 3.49 -3.18 14.68
CA MET A 402 3.12 -1.78 14.48
C MET A 402 4.14 -0.85 15.15
N ALA A 403 4.22 0.40 14.68
CA ALA A 403 5.03 1.43 15.33
C ALA A 403 4.54 1.76 16.75
N GLY A 404 3.22 1.67 17.00
CA GLY A 404 2.63 2.00 18.29
C GLY A 404 2.33 3.49 18.46
N ASP A 405 1.85 3.88 19.65
CA ASP A 405 1.30 5.22 19.89
C ASP A 405 2.32 6.36 19.70
N SER A 406 3.61 6.11 19.91
CA SER A 406 4.67 7.08 19.64
C SER A 406 4.96 7.24 18.15
N GLY A 407 4.42 6.34 17.31
CA GLY A 407 4.67 6.33 15.87
C GLY A 407 6.07 5.85 15.50
N SER A 408 6.48 6.18 14.29
CA SER A 408 7.79 5.88 13.70
C SER A 408 8.68 7.14 13.71
N ILE A 409 9.76 7.09 12.91
CA ILE A 409 10.59 8.28 12.63
C ILE A 409 9.76 9.45 12.07
N GLN A 410 8.62 9.19 11.45
CA GLN A 410 7.68 10.20 10.94
C GLN A 410 6.62 10.60 11.98
N GLY A 411 6.74 10.14 13.21
CA GLY A 411 5.89 10.52 14.33
C GLY A 411 4.57 9.76 14.43
N PRO A 412 3.64 10.26 15.28
CA PRO A 412 2.39 9.58 15.62
C PRO A 412 1.43 9.30 14.46
N ALA A 413 1.59 9.98 13.33
CA ALA A 413 0.81 9.73 12.12
C ALA A 413 1.09 8.36 11.48
N GLU A 414 2.10 7.64 11.92
CA GLU A 414 2.45 6.29 11.43
C GLU A 414 2.26 5.21 12.50
N LYS A 415 1.37 5.37 13.47
CA LYS A 415 1.31 4.45 14.62
C LYS A 415 0.88 3.03 14.28
N LYS A 416 0.08 2.81 13.24
CA LYS A 416 -0.40 1.49 12.81
C LYS A 416 0.46 0.84 11.73
N TRP A 417 1.41 1.55 11.16
CA TRP A 417 2.29 1.01 10.15
C TRP A 417 3.37 0.12 10.74
N GLY A 418 3.67 -0.98 10.03
CA GLY A 418 4.65 -1.97 10.44
C GLY A 418 5.72 -2.23 9.41
N TYR A 419 5.40 -2.14 8.11
CA TYR A 419 6.33 -2.35 7.00
C TYR A 419 7.17 -3.63 7.18
N THR A 420 6.50 -4.73 7.41
CA THR A 420 7.15 -6.02 7.61
C THR A 420 7.87 -6.50 6.36
N THR A 421 9.10 -6.95 6.54
CA THR A 421 9.94 -7.60 5.52
C THR A 421 10.53 -8.86 6.10
N LEU A 422 10.55 -9.96 5.36
CA LEU A 422 10.88 -11.26 5.94
C LEU A 422 11.66 -12.18 5.02
N SER A 423 12.30 -13.17 5.63
CA SER A 423 12.80 -14.38 4.99
C SER A 423 12.33 -15.61 5.75
N VAL A 424 12.26 -16.73 5.06
CA VAL A 424 11.93 -18.03 5.63
C VAL A 424 13.13 -18.97 5.47
N SER A 425 13.55 -19.61 6.57
CA SER A 425 14.61 -20.61 6.56
C SER A 425 14.50 -21.52 7.77
N ASP A 426 15.14 -22.68 7.74
CA ASP A 426 15.41 -23.48 8.96
C ASP A 426 16.49 -22.74 9.76
N TRP A 427 16.04 -21.85 10.68
CA TRP A 427 16.94 -20.95 11.37
C TRP A 427 17.76 -21.63 12.47
N ASP A 428 17.26 -22.62 13.14
CA ASP A 428 17.98 -23.32 14.22
C ASP A 428 18.45 -24.72 13.87
N GLY A 429 18.24 -25.18 12.64
CA GLY A 429 18.71 -26.45 12.14
C GLY A 429 17.88 -27.65 12.62
N ASP A 430 16.61 -27.42 13.00
CA ASP A 430 15.72 -28.49 13.47
C ASP A 430 14.90 -29.14 12.33
N GLY A 431 15.03 -28.65 11.11
CA GLY A 431 14.39 -29.16 9.89
C GLY A 431 13.01 -28.55 9.62
N LEU A 432 12.59 -27.54 10.39
CA LEU A 432 11.36 -26.79 10.20
C LEU A 432 11.65 -25.39 9.67
N LYS A 433 10.71 -24.80 8.95
CA LYS A 433 10.83 -23.48 8.36
C LYS A 433 10.40 -22.44 9.38
N ASP A 434 11.30 -21.54 9.75
CA ASP A 434 11.10 -20.38 10.65
C ASP A 434 10.94 -19.10 9.86
N ILE A 435 10.47 -18.03 10.50
CA ILE A 435 10.38 -16.69 9.91
C ILE A 435 11.34 -15.73 10.61
N ILE A 436 12.23 -15.10 9.82
CA ILE A 436 13.09 -14.01 10.26
C ILE A 436 12.54 -12.71 9.68
N ILE A 437 12.27 -11.72 10.52
CA ILE A 437 11.53 -10.52 10.13
C ILE A 437 12.21 -9.25 10.60
N ASN A 438 12.13 -8.22 9.77
CA ASN A 438 12.36 -6.82 10.10
C ASN A 438 11.07 -6.02 9.89
N SER A 439 11.03 -4.82 10.41
CA SER A 439 9.84 -3.98 10.37
C SER A 439 10.20 -2.50 10.36
N ILE A 440 9.25 -1.66 10.68
CA ILE A 440 9.42 -0.23 10.93
C ILE A 440 10.43 0.08 12.05
N TRP A 441 10.69 -0.89 12.93
CA TRP A 441 11.63 -0.71 14.05
C TRP A 441 13.09 -0.99 13.70
N GLY A 442 13.37 -1.68 12.59
CA GLY A 442 14.74 -2.15 12.29
C GLY A 442 15.23 -3.25 13.25
N LYS A 443 14.36 -3.84 14.06
CA LYS A 443 14.67 -4.96 14.95
C LYS A 443 14.56 -6.27 14.18
N ILE A 444 15.59 -7.10 14.26
CA ILE A 444 15.54 -8.43 13.65
C ILE A 444 14.96 -9.41 14.65
N LEU A 445 13.79 -9.94 14.30
CA LEU A 445 13.05 -10.88 15.13
C LEU A 445 12.97 -12.24 14.45
N TRP A 446 12.82 -13.27 15.26
CA TRP A 446 12.68 -14.66 14.85
C TRP A 446 11.41 -15.26 15.44
N TYR A 447 10.55 -15.79 14.58
CA TYR A 447 9.39 -16.60 14.96
C TYR A 447 9.75 -18.07 14.72
N LYS A 448 10.02 -18.81 15.83
CA LYS A 448 10.36 -20.21 15.74
C LYS A 448 9.14 -21.07 15.42
N ASN A 449 9.29 -21.93 14.42
CA ASN A 449 8.33 -23.00 14.15
C ASN A 449 8.60 -24.17 15.07
N THR A 450 7.63 -24.55 15.91
CA THR A 450 7.67 -25.70 16.81
C THR A 450 6.64 -26.77 16.42
N GLY A 451 6.01 -26.62 15.26
CA GLY A 451 5.04 -27.55 14.73
C GLY A 451 5.68 -28.83 14.17
N ARG A 452 5.25 -29.20 13.01
CA ARG A 452 5.79 -30.33 12.25
C ARG A 452 5.69 -30.03 10.75
N LYS A 453 6.41 -30.78 9.93
CA LYS A 453 6.27 -30.71 8.46
C LYS A 453 4.80 -30.85 8.06
N GLY A 454 4.32 -29.97 7.19
CA GLY A 454 2.92 -29.89 6.76
C GLY A 454 1.94 -29.31 7.79
N SER A 455 2.44 -28.81 8.94
CA SER A 455 1.59 -28.19 9.96
C SER A 455 2.44 -27.28 10.84
N PRO A 456 2.88 -26.12 10.34
CA PRO A 456 3.69 -25.17 11.09
C PRO A 456 2.93 -24.60 12.28
N ALA A 457 3.65 -24.30 13.38
CA ALA A 457 3.12 -23.67 14.58
C ALA A 457 4.18 -22.72 15.15
N LEU A 458 3.98 -21.44 14.91
CA LEU A 458 4.93 -20.40 15.29
C LEU A 458 4.81 -20.01 16.75
N ARG A 459 5.96 -19.78 17.39
CA ARG A 459 6.06 -19.17 18.71
C ARG A 459 6.21 -17.66 18.59
N SER A 460 5.83 -16.95 19.64
CA SER A 460 6.00 -15.50 19.77
C SER A 460 7.44 -15.09 19.45
N ALA A 461 7.58 -13.90 18.87
CA ALA A 461 8.83 -13.35 18.39
C ALA A 461 9.93 -13.33 19.45
N GLN A 462 11.13 -13.71 19.04
CA GLN A 462 12.35 -13.58 19.82
C GLN A 462 13.36 -12.71 19.07
N PRO A 463 14.15 -11.87 19.75
CA PRO A 463 15.20 -11.12 19.10
C PRO A 463 16.34 -12.03 18.63
N VAL A 464 16.81 -11.79 17.41
CA VAL A 464 18.06 -12.42 16.93
C VAL A 464 19.23 -11.81 17.73
N ARG A 465 20.11 -12.66 18.29
CA ARG A 465 21.18 -12.25 19.17
C ARG A 465 22.51 -12.12 18.45
N VAL A 466 23.29 -11.12 18.83
CA VAL A 466 24.68 -10.93 18.37
C VAL A 466 25.67 -11.52 19.37
N GLY A 467 26.85 -11.95 18.87
CA GLY A 467 27.94 -12.46 19.68
C GLY A 467 28.64 -11.39 20.53
N GLU A 468 29.40 -11.81 21.54
CA GLU A 468 30.23 -10.88 22.32
C GLU A 468 31.21 -10.12 21.44
N GLY A 469 31.30 -8.80 21.65
CA GLY A 469 32.22 -7.93 20.88
C GLY A 469 31.73 -7.63 19.44
N ALA A 470 30.64 -8.20 19.00
CA ALA A 470 30.02 -7.79 17.75
C ALA A 470 29.46 -6.37 17.89
N MET A 471 29.95 -5.46 17.06
CA MET A 471 29.41 -4.11 16.99
C MET A 471 28.04 -4.18 16.31
N GLN A 472 26.99 -3.86 17.04
CA GLN A 472 25.66 -3.79 16.47
C GLN A 472 25.60 -2.67 15.44
N PRO A 473 24.97 -2.89 14.27
CA PRO A 473 24.60 -1.80 13.39
C PRO A 473 23.53 -0.97 14.09
N LYS A 474 23.95 0.08 14.81
CA LYS A 474 23.04 0.99 15.51
C LYS A 474 22.56 2.07 14.54
N PRO A 475 21.28 2.17 14.23
CA PRO A 475 20.72 3.34 13.56
C PRO A 475 20.88 4.58 14.43
N VAL A 476 21.12 5.73 13.84
CA VAL A 476 21.12 7.02 14.57
C VAL A 476 19.69 7.51 14.64
N TRP A 477 18.93 6.99 15.60
CA TRP A 477 17.57 7.43 15.87
C TRP A 477 17.48 8.05 17.25
N ASN A 478 16.74 9.13 17.38
CA ASN A 478 16.47 9.76 18.68
C ASN A 478 15.29 9.14 19.42
N TRP A 479 14.46 8.35 18.75
CA TRP A 479 13.21 7.83 19.29
C TRP A 479 13.29 6.41 19.86
N TRP A 480 14.32 5.65 19.55
CA TRP A 480 14.66 4.42 20.27
C TRP A 480 16.10 3.99 20.06
N ASP A 481 16.63 3.24 21.02
CA ASP A 481 17.91 2.57 20.96
C ASP A 481 17.74 1.04 20.89
N PRO A 482 18.53 0.32 20.08
CA PRO A 482 18.57 -1.15 20.13
C PRO A 482 19.00 -1.64 21.50
N GLU A 483 18.31 -2.69 21.99
CA GLU A 483 18.72 -3.36 23.22
C GLU A 483 20.06 -4.05 23.04
N GLU A 484 20.89 -4.07 24.13
CA GLU A 484 22.19 -4.71 24.09
C GLU A 484 22.08 -6.21 23.76
N GLY A 485 22.89 -6.69 22.84
CA GLY A 485 22.88 -8.08 22.39
C GLY A 485 21.79 -8.43 21.37
N HIS A 486 20.93 -7.49 20.97
CA HIS A 486 19.91 -7.71 19.92
C HIS A 486 20.39 -7.17 18.57
N LEU A 487 20.16 -7.95 17.50
CA LEU A 487 20.49 -7.53 16.14
C LEU A 487 19.51 -6.47 15.65
N SER A 488 20.04 -5.40 15.08
CA SER A 488 19.27 -4.36 14.40
C SER A 488 19.90 -3.98 13.07
N THR A 489 19.10 -3.41 12.17
CA THR A 489 19.52 -2.90 10.86
C THR A 489 18.72 -1.67 10.51
N GLN A 490 18.90 -1.11 9.32
CA GLN A 490 18.01 -0.06 8.82
C GLN A 490 16.56 -0.61 8.70
N TRP A 491 15.59 0.19 9.10
CA TRP A 491 14.20 -0.22 9.05
C TRP A 491 13.71 -0.43 7.61
N ARG A 492 12.68 -1.27 7.42
CA ARG A 492 12.13 -1.66 6.10
C ARG A 492 13.15 -2.37 5.18
N THR A 493 14.26 -2.91 5.71
CA THR A 493 15.25 -3.67 4.95
C THR A 493 15.04 -5.17 5.18
N ILE A 494 15.10 -5.97 4.11
CA ILE A 494 14.95 -7.43 4.22
C ILE A 494 16.12 -8.04 5.01
N PRO A 495 15.88 -8.91 6.00
CA PRO A 495 16.89 -9.79 6.57
C PRO A 495 16.98 -11.05 5.70
N TYR A 496 17.77 -11.01 4.62
CA TYR A 496 17.81 -12.11 3.67
C TYR A 496 18.62 -13.29 4.24
N ALA A 497 17.92 -14.39 4.52
CA ALA A 497 18.47 -15.59 5.13
C ALA A 497 19.01 -16.54 4.05
N ILE A 498 20.29 -16.89 4.14
CA ILE A 498 21.00 -17.76 3.18
C ILE A 498 22.25 -18.36 3.86
N ASP A 499 22.56 -19.63 3.60
CA ASP A 499 23.86 -20.22 3.94
C ASP A 499 24.92 -19.74 2.92
N TRP A 500 25.45 -18.51 3.16
CA TRP A 500 26.41 -17.88 2.25
C TRP A 500 27.80 -18.54 2.35
N THR A 501 28.19 -18.85 3.57
CA THR A 501 29.50 -19.47 3.85
C THR A 501 29.58 -20.93 3.49
N LYS A 502 28.44 -21.59 3.21
CA LYS A 502 28.29 -23.02 2.89
C LYS A 502 28.80 -23.94 4.02
N ASP A 503 28.63 -23.49 5.26
CA ASP A 503 29.00 -24.24 6.46
C ASP A 503 27.83 -25.03 7.08
N GLY A 504 26.64 -24.91 6.49
CA GLY A 504 25.40 -25.55 6.91
C GLY A 504 24.60 -24.74 7.94
N MET A 505 25.04 -23.53 8.29
CA MET A 505 24.30 -22.59 9.12
C MET A 505 23.73 -21.47 8.24
N THR A 506 22.52 -21.02 8.55
CA THR A 506 21.91 -19.91 7.81
C THR A 506 22.48 -18.59 8.28
N ASP A 507 23.17 -17.86 7.40
CA ASP A 507 23.65 -16.50 7.60
C ASP A 507 22.55 -15.48 7.28
N LEU A 508 22.81 -14.19 7.54
CA LEU A 508 21.98 -13.07 7.08
C LEU A 508 22.79 -12.14 6.16
N VAL A 509 22.16 -11.75 5.06
CA VAL A 509 22.63 -10.63 4.25
C VAL A 509 21.69 -9.45 4.48
N MET A 510 22.22 -8.32 4.95
CA MET A 510 21.45 -7.12 5.29
C MET A 510 22.30 -5.86 5.03
N LEU A 511 21.70 -4.69 5.21
CA LEU A 511 22.46 -3.45 5.27
C LEU A 511 23.03 -3.23 6.68
N ASP A 512 24.26 -2.69 6.74
CA ASP A 512 24.77 -2.11 7.98
C ASP A 512 24.16 -0.72 8.26
N SER A 513 24.54 -0.09 9.38
CA SER A 513 24.03 1.24 9.76
C SER A 513 24.34 2.35 8.77
N GLU A 514 25.37 2.19 7.93
CA GLU A 514 25.75 3.16 6.90
C GLU A 514 25.14 2.86 5.53
N GLY A 515 24.36 1.77 5.40
CA GLY A 515 23.67 1.38 4.19
C GLY A 515 24.51 0.54 3.21
N TYR A 516 25.61 -0.05 3.67
CA TYR A 516 26.37 -1.03 2.89
C TYR A 516 25.75 -2.42 3.00
N LEU A 517 25.76 -3.15 1.90
CA LEU A 517 25.37 -4.55 1.88
C LEU A 517 26.44 -5.38 2.58
N CYS A 518 26.05 -6.14 3.60
CA CYS A 518 26.96 -6.90 4.46
C CYS A 518 26.49 -8.34 4.65
N LEU A 519 27.46 -9.24 4.80
CA LEU A 519 27.27 -10.55 5.36
C LEU A 519 27.34 -10.45 6.89
N PHE A 520 26.35 -11.07 7.56
CA PHE A 520 26.33 -11.29 9.00
C PHE A 520 26.41 -12.81 9.21
N GLU A 521 27.63 -13.28 9.38
CA GLU A 521 27.93 -14.71 9.51
C GLU A 521 27.40 -15.26 10.81
N ARG A 522 26.77 -16.44 10.73
CA ARG A 522 26.26 -17.14 11.89
C ARG A 522 27.32 -18.09 12.46
N PHE A 523 27.38 -18.17 13.76
CA PHE A 523 28.28 -19.09 14.46
C PHE A 523 27.67 -19.62 15.76
N SER A 524 28.25 -20.70 16.28
CA SER A 524 27.86 -21.26 17.59
C SER A 524 28.87 -20.87 18.65
N GLU A 525 28.39 -20.28 19.75
CA GLU A 525 29.19 -19.98 20.93
C GLU A 525 28.52 -20.59 22.17
N ASP A 526 29.19 -21.48 22.86
CA ASP A 526 28.69 -22.22 24.04
C ASP A 526 27.33 -22.93 23.78
N GLY A 527 27.15 -23.44 22.56
CA GLY A 527 25.91 -24.12 22.12
C GLY A 527 24.76 -23.16 21.82
N THR A 528 24.99 -21.85 21.81
CA THR A 528 24.03 -20.82 21.40
C THR A 528 24.40 -20.27 20.03
N LEU A 529 23.42 -20.23 19.13
CA LEU A 529 23.59 -19.65 17.81
C LEU A 529 23.53 -18.12 17.92
N LYS A 530 24.53 -17.45 17.37
CA LYS A 530 24.70 -16.00 17.40
C LYS A 530 25.10 -15.48 16.02
N ILE A 531 24.90 -14.20 15.80
CA ILE A 531 25.32 -13.47 14.59
C ILE A 531 26.62 -12.70 14.88
N GLY A 532 27.55 -12.76 13.95
CA GLY A 532 28.80 -12.00 13.97
C GLY A 532 28.64 -10.53 13.53
N PRO A 533 29.73 -9.75 13.55
CA PRO A 533 29.71 -8.38 13.08
C PRO A 533 29.50 -8.31 11.56
N PRO A 534 28.97 -7.16 11.03
CA PRO A 534 28.78 -6.99 9.60
C PRO A 534 30.12 -7.04 8.83
N GLN A 535 30.17 -7.84 7.80
CA GLN A 535 31.32 -7.99 6.90
C GLN A 535 30.96 -7.42 5.51
N ARG A 536 31.67 -6.36 5.08
CA ARG A 536 31.49 -5.72 3.76
C ARG A 536 32.23 -6.52 2.70
N ILE A 537 31.73 -7.71 2.36
CA ILE A 537 32.30 -8.57 1.33
C ILE A 537 31.76 -8.30 -0.07
N PHE A 538 30.64 -7.58 -0.20
CA PHE A 538 30.00 -7.24 -1.46
C PHE A 538 30.55 -5.90 -1.99
N TYR A 539 30.95 -5.89 -3.26
CA TYR A 539 31.62 -4.76 -3.90
C TYR A 539 30.93 -4.41 -5.23
N GLY A 540 30.86 -3.10 -5.53
CA GLY A 540 30.41 -2.60 -6.82
C GLY A 540 31.56 -2.32 -7.76
N LYS A 541 31.42 -2.72 -9.03
CA LYS A 541 32.36 -2.46 -10.12
C LYS A 541 31.74 -1.44 -11.08
N GLY A 542 32.44 -0.34 -11.33
CA GLY A 542 31.92 0.77 -12.13
C GLY A 542 30.80 1.57 -11.44
N GLY A 543 30.56 1.31 -10.16
CA GLY A 543 29.60 1.99 -9.31
C GLY A 543 29.45 1.25 -7.98
N SER A 544 29.68 1.96 -6.86
CA SER A 544 29.66 1.37 -5.53
C SER A 544 28.62 2.00 -4.58
N VAL A 545 28.12 3.20 -4.87
CA VAL A 545 27.10 3.88 -4.06
C VAL A 545 25.88 4.19 -4.90
N PHE A 546 24.71 3.78 -4.42
CA PHE A 546 23.45 3.91 -5.13
C PHE A 546 22.41 4.68 -4.30
N SER A 547 21.58 5.47 -5.00
CA SER A 547 20.38 6.08 -4.43
C SER A 547 19.30 5.02 -4.17
N SER A 548 18.23 5.38 -3.44
CA SER A 548 17.07 4.50 -3.23
C SER A 548 16.37 4.04 -4.53
N LYS A 549 16.66 4.69 -5.66
CA LYS A 549 16.14 4.33 -6.99
C LYS A 549 17.16 3.55 -7.84
N ASN A 550 18.27 3.10 -7.24
CA ASN A 550 19.40 2.46 -7.91
C ASN A 550 20.10 3.32 -8.98
N GLU A 551 20.04 4.65 -8.82
CA GLU A 551 20.89 5.56 -9.59
C GLU A 551 22.28 5.58 -8.99
N VAL A 552 23.30 5.51 -9.84
CA VAL A 552 24.70 5.56 -9.41
C VAL A 552 25.01 6.93 -8.83
N VAL A 553 25.40 6.97 -7.55
CA VAL A 553 25.83 8.19 -6.84
C VAL A 553 27.35 8.31 -6.86
N ASP A 554 28.08 7.18 -6.70
CA ASP A 554 29.53 7.10 -6.84
C ASP A 554 29.87 5.99 -7.84
N SER A 555 30.54 6.37 -8.93
CA SER A 555 30.95 5.46 -10.00
C SER A 555 32.29 4.77 -9.77
N THR A 556 32.92 4.98 -8.62
CA THR A 556 34.16 4.29 -8.27
C THR A 556 33.89 2.86 -7.79
N ASP A 557 34.88 1.99 -7.98
CA ASP A 557 34.88 0.64 -7.43
C ASP A 557 35.02 0.69 -5.90
N GLY A 558 34.23 -0.10 -5.17
CA GLY A 558 34.27 -0.09 -3.71
C GLY A 558 33.22 -0.98 -3.06
N PRO A 559 33.14 -1.01 -1.72
CA PRO A 559 32.07 -1.69 -1.02
C PRO A 559 30.70 -1.23 -1.49
N LEU A 560 29.78 -2.17 -1.74
CA LEU A 560 28.46 -1.89 -2.31
C LEU A 560 27.55 -1.23 -1.27
N ARG A 561 27.24 0.05 -1.46
CA ARG A 561 26.34 0.84 -0.63
C ARG A 561 25.00 1.01 -1.35
N LEU A 562 23.99 0.27 -0.94
CA LEU A 562 22.66 0.28 -1.57
C LEU A 562 21.74 1.39 -1.02
N ASN A 563 22.09 2.00 0.09
CA ASN A 563 21.40 3.18 0.61
C ASN A 563 22.43 4.27 0.97
N ASN A 564 22.44 5.35 0.20
CA ASN A 564 23.36 6.46 0.41
C ASN A 564 22.96 7.42 1.55
N GLN A 565 21.84 7.17 2.23
CA GLN A 565 21.43 7.92 3.40
C GLN A 565 22.05 7.30 4.65
N ASP A 566 22.49 8.15 5.58
CA ASP A 566 22.95 7.71 6.88
C ASP A 566 21.81 7.09 7.70
N ALA A 567 22.19 6.33 8.71
CA ALA A 567 21.25 5.66 9.60
C ALA A 567 20.21 6.63 10.17
N GLY A 568 18.97 6.24 10.13
CA GLY A 568 17.79 7.07 10.39
C GLY A 568 16.98 7.33 9.14
N GLY A 569 17.58 7.20 7.94
CA GLY A 569 16.80 7.04 6.71
C GLY A 569 16.22 5.64 6.60
N SER A 570 15.05 5.53 5.98
CA SER A 570 14.48 4.24 5.64
C SER A 570 15.42 3.50 4.68
N GLY A 571 15.90 2.33 5.07
CA GLY A 571 16.69 1.48 4.17
C GLY A 571 15.88 1.07 2.95
N ARG A 572 14.61 0.74 3.15
CA ARG A 572 13.64 0.30 2.13
C ARG A 572 14.21 -0.73 1.15
N ARG A 573 15.32 -1.41 1.54
CA ARG A 573 16.02 -2.32 0.64
C ARG A 573 15.51 -3.73 0.81
N LYS A 574 15.01 -4.25 -0.31
CA LYS A 574 14.55 -5.61 -0.47
C LYS A 574 15.27 -6.20 -1.66
N PHE A 575 15.78 -7.38 -1.50
CA PHE A 575 16.59 -8.04 -2.52
C PHE A 575 16.53 -9.55 -2.37
N CYS A 576 16.90 -10.24 -3.42
CA CYS A 576 17.12 -11.67 -3.42
C CYS A 576 18.36 -12.01 -4.25
N PHE A 577 18.90 -13.21 -4.03
CA PHE A 577 20.03 -13.73 -4.79
C PHE A 577 19.59 -14.92 -5.63
N THR A 578 20.09 -15.01 -6.86
CA THR A 578 19.87 -16.14 -7.78
C THR A 578 20.91 -16.10 -8.89
N ASP A 579 21.23 -17.23 -9.46
CA ASP A 579 21.95 -17.32 -10.74
C ASP A 579 20.96 -16.94 -11.86
N TRP A 580 20.92 -15.62 -12.19
CA TRP A 580 19.91 -15.06 -13.08
C TRP A 580 20.21 -15.34 -14.57
N ASP A 581 21.49 -15.32 -14.94
CA ASP A 581 21.94 -15.51 -16.32
C ASP A 581 22.52 -16.92 -16.59
N GLN A 582 22.52 -17.80 -15.57
CA GLN A 582 22.95 -19.21 -15.61
C GLN A 582 24.45 -19.36 -15.86
N ASP A 583 25.27 -18.45 -15.40
CA ASP A 583 26.72 -18.55 -15.47
C ASP A 583 27.35 -19.33 -14.29
N GLY A 584 26.56 -19.68 -13.28
CA GLY A 584 26.93 -20.44 -12.09
C GLY A 584 27.24 -19.58 -10.87
N ASP A 585 27.18 -18.25 -10.99
CA ASP A 585 27.40 -17.28 -9.93
C ASP A 585 26.06 -16.69 -9.46
N MET A 586 25.98 -16.29 -8.19
CA MET A 586 24.75 -15.70 -7.62
C MET A 586 24.70 -14.20 -7.91
N ASP A 587 23.76 -13.78 -8.74
CA ASP A 587 23.42 -12.39 -8.98
C ASP A 587 22.57 -11.82 -7.86
N LEU A 588 22.46 -10.49 -7.82
CA LEU A 588 21.69 -9.75 -6.84
C LEU A 588 20.59 -8.95 -7.55
N LEU A 589 19.35 -9.25 -7.23
CA LEU A 589 18.16 -8.51 -7.68
C LEU A 589 17.70 -7.58 -6.57
N VAL A 590 17.71 -6.26 -6.81
CA VAL A 590 17.43 -5.22 -5.81
C VAL A 590 16.20 -4.44 -6.20
N ASN A 591 15.33 -4.16 -5.22
CA ASN A 591 14.18 -3.29 -5.41
C ASN A 591 14.54 -1.91 -5.95
N SER A 592 13.67 -1.37 -6.77
CA SER A 592 13.76 -0.01 -7.35
C SER A 592 12.34 0.50 -7.65
N LEU A 593 12.15 1.24 -8.73
CA LEU A 593 10.80 1.52 -9.29
C LEU A 593 10.17 0.26 -9.93
N ASN A 594 10.99 -0.73 -10.24
CA ASN A 594 10.67 -2.13 -10.43
C ASN A 594 11.77 -2.97 -9.74
N ILE A 595 12.59 -3.73 -10.46
CA ILE A 595 13.75 -4.42 -9.91
C ILE A 595 14.98 -4.11 -10.76
N SER A 596 16.13 -3.91 -10.13
CA SER A 596 17.42 -3.75 -10.80
C SER A 596 18.30 -4.98 -10.62
N LEU A 597 18.93 -5.42 -11.70
CA LEU A 597 19.92 -6.47 -11.70
C LEU A 597 21.30 -5.89 -11.32
N PHE A 598 21.99 -6.57 -10.45
CA PHE A 598 23.41 -6.43 -10.16
C PHE A 598 24.08 -7.78 -10.50
N GLU A 599 24.68 -7.84 -11.67
CA GLU A 599 25.32 -9.02 -12.21
C GLU A 599 26.62 -9.34 -11.45
N ASN A 600 26.78 -10.60 -11.01
CA ASN A 600 28.00 -11.03 -10.34
C ASN A 600 29.14 -11.09 -11.37
N SER A 601 30.21 -10.37 -11.12
CA SER A 601 31.40 -10.31 -11.96
C SER A 601 32.56 -11.18 -11.43
N GLY A 602 32.25 -12.08 -10.48
CA GLY A 602 33.16 -13.05 -9.87
C GLY A 602 33.70 -12.62 -8.51
N GLU A 603 34.38 -13.55 -7.86
CA GLU A 603 35.00 -13.39 -6.55
C GLU A 603 36.49 -13.15 -6.66
N LYS A 604 37.03 -12.21 -5.87
CA LYS A 604 38.44 -11.93 -5.77
C LYS A 604 38.83 -11.46 -4.36
N ASP A 605 39.85 -12.09 -3.78
CA ASP A 605 40.37 -11.76 -2.46
C ASP A 605 39.31 -11.75 -1.34
N GLY A 606 38.35 -12.71 -1.40
CA GLY A 606 37.23 -12.83 -0.47
C GLY A 606 36.17 -11.73 -0.66
N LYS A 607 36.11 -11.09 -1.82
CA LYS A 607 35.15 -10.06 -2.20
C LYS A 607 34.38 -10.48 -3.43
N VAL A 608 33.06 -10.36 -3.34
CA VAL A 608 32.14 -10.63 -4.45
C VAL A 608 31.85 -9.32 -5.18
N TRP A 609 32.06 -9.30 -6.48
CA TRP A 609 31.97 -8.09 -7.29
C TRP A 609 30.72 -8.07 -8.15
N PHE A 610 29.94 -7.00 -8.04
CA PHE A 610 28.72 -6.80 -8.81
C PHE A 610 28.85 -5.63 -9.79
N THR A 611 28.29 -5.79 -10.98
CA THR A 611 28.14 -4.74 -11.98
C THR A 611 26.66 -4.42 -12.13
N HIS A 612 26.26 -3.15 -12.02
CA HIS A 612 24.87 -2.74 -12.16
C HIS A 612 24.38 -2.90 -13.62
N GLY A 613 23.49 -3.84 -13.88
CA GLY A 613 22.90 -4.16 -15.17
C GLY A 613 21.67 -3.32 -15.54
N GLY A 614 21.13 -2.56 -14.58
CA GLY A 614 19.92 -1.75 -14.79
C GLY A 614 18.61 -2.48 -14.46
N PRO A 615 17.46 -1.89 -14.84
CA PRO A 615 16.15 -2.44 -14.54
C PRO A 615 15.87 -3.72 -15.36
N VAL A 616 15.19 -4.69 -14.74
CA VAL A 616 14.82 -5.95 -15.41
C VAL A 616 13.60 -5.81 -16.33
N ALA A 617 12.84 -4.73 -16.21
CA ALA A 617 11.68 -4.41 -17.05
C ALA A 617 11.43 -2.91 -17.11
N ASP A 618 10.63 -2.45 -18.08
CA ASP A 618 10.33 -1.03 -18.30
C ASP A 618 9.16 -0.53 -17.45
N LEU A 619 8.24 -1.43 -17.02
CA LEU A 619 7.06 -1.04 -16.25
C LEU A 619 7.44 -0.58 -14.85
N LYS A 620 6.96 0.59 -14.48
CA LYS A 620 7.09 1.13 -13.12
C LYS A 620 6.04 0.50 -12.21
N LEU A 621 6.48 -0.19 -11.16
CA LEU A 621 5.64 -0.91 -10.19
C LEU A 621 5.50 -0.19 -8.84
N ALA A 622 6.22 0.90 -8.64
CA ALA A 622 6.17 1.62 -7.37
C ALA A 622 6.56 3.09 -7.53
N GLY A 623 6.05 3.93 -6.64
CA GLY A 623 6.56 5.27 -6.35
C GLY A 623 7.69 5.23 -5.32
N HIS A 624 7.59 4.31 -4.35
CA HIS A 624 8.49 4.17 -3.22
C HIS A 624 9.35 2.90 -3.27
N THR A 625 8.73 1.71 -3.37
CA THR A 625 9.47 0.44 -3.25
C THR A 625 8.69 -0.76 -3.80
N THR A 626 9.43 -1.73 -4.32
CA THR A 626 8.96 -3.07 -4.70
C THR A 626 9.62 -4.12 -3.81
N SER A 627 9.32 -5.41 -4.00
CA SER A 627 9.99 -6.49 -3.29
C SER A 627 10.15 -7.71 -4.19
N PRO A 628 11.37 -8.14 -4.55
CA PRO A 628 11.61 -9.32 -5.36
C PRO A 628 11.65 -10.60 -4.53
N THR A 629 11.15 -11.70 -5.08
CA THR A 629 11.43 -13.07 -4.64
C THR A 629 11.55 -13.99 -5.85
N ILE A 630 12.27 -15.09 -5.71
CA ILE A 630 12.50 -16.05 -6.77
C ILE A 630 11.45 -17.15 -6.70
N VAL A 631 10.87 -17.47 -7.85
CA VAL A 631 9.90 -18.56 -7.99
C VAL A 631 10.30 -19.52 -9.09
N ASN A 632 9.81 -20.75 -9.02
CA ASN A 632 10.04 -21.80 -10.02
C ASN A 632 8.75 -22.58 -10.28
N TRP A 633 7.73 -21.87 -10.74
CA TRP A 633 6.41 -22.50 -10.99
C TRP A 633 6.38 -23.36 -12.25
N ASN A 634 7.32 -23.15 -13.18
CA ASN A 634 7.39 -23.93 -14.42
C ASN A 634 8.16 -25.24 -14.26
N GLY A 635 8.76 -25.53 -13.09
CA GLY A 635 9.57 -26.70 -12.80
C GLY A 635 10.86 -26.78 -13.63
N GLY A 636 11.24 -25.67 -14.27
CA GLY A 636 12.48 -25.54 -15.03
C GLY A 636 13.72 -25.36 -14.14
N SER A 637 14.91 -25.40 -14.75
CA SER A 637 16.16 -25.05 -14.05
C SER A 637 16.41 -23.56 -13.93
N ILE A 638 15.65 -22.76 -14.68
CA ILE A 638 15.78 -21.30 -14.75
C ILE A 638 14.80 -20.68 -13.76
N PRO A 639 15.27 -19.90 -12.79
CA PRO A 639 14.38 -19.23 -11.84
C PRO A 639 13.65 -18.07 -12.50
N ASP A 640 12.36 -17.93 -12.21
CA ASP A 640 11.54 -16.79 -12.55
C ASP A 640 11.55 -15.77 -11.40
N LEU A 641 11.07 -14.54 -11.67
CA LEU A 641 10.99 -13.48 -10.68
C LEU A 641 9.53 -13.12 -10.38
N LEU A 642 9.16 -13.19 -9.10
CA LEU A 642 7.93 -12.62 -8.58
C LEU A 642 8.23 -11.31 -7.87
N ILE A 643 7.42 -10.30 -8.11
CA ILE A 643 7.60 -8.95 -7.58
C ILE A 643 6.35 -8.54 -6.83
N GLY A 644 6.48 -8.22 -5.55
CA GLY A 644 5.47 -7.49 -4.79
C GLY A 644 5.55 -6.00 -5.14
N ALA A 645 4.43 -5.43 -5.57
CA ALA A 645 4.32 -4.03 -5.94
C ALA A 645 3.85 -3.14 -4.76
N GLU A 646 3.93 -1.84 -4.93
CA GLU A 646 3.52 -0.88 -3.90
C GLU A 646 2.01 -0.94 -3.61
N ASP A 647 1.21 -1.21 -4.63
CA ASP A 647 -0.24 -1.35 -4.53
C ASP A 647 -0.71 -2.67 -3.90
N GLY A 648 0.21 -3.53 -3.48
CA GLY A 648 -0.08 -4.83 -2.87
C GLY A 648 -0.31 -5.97 -3.86
N HIS A 649 -0.33 -5.71 -5.16
CA HIS A 649 -0.44 -6.75 -6.19
C HIS A 649 0.91 -7.41 -6.50
N PHE A 650 0.83 -8.58 -7.12
CA PHE A 650 2.00 -9.36 -7.51
C PHE A 650 2.18 -9.35 -9.04
N TYR A 651 3.43 -9.29 -9.47
CA TYR A 651 3.80 -9.29 -10.88
C TYR A 651 4.89 -10.34 -11.13
N HIS A 652 4.73 -11.08 -12.21
CA HIS A 652 5.62 -12.18 -12.57
C HIS A 652 6.41 -11.84 -13.83
N ILE A 653 7.70 -12.18 -13.84
CA ILE A 653 8.58 -12.16 -15.01
C ILE A 653 9.10 -13.57 -15.23
N ILE A 654 8.81 -14.13 -16.42
CA ILE A 654 9.44 -15.35 -16.87
C ILE A 654 10.87 -15.04 -17.31
N ASN A 655 11.84 -15.70 -16.70
CA ASN A 655 13.23 -15.62 -17.11
C ASN A 655 13.47 -16.51 -18.34
N ASN A 656 13.91 -15.89 -19.43
CA ASN A 656 14.16 -16.55 -20.71
C ASN A 656 15.65 -16.56 -21.09
N HIS A 657 16.56 -16.49 -20.10
CA HIS A 657 18.01 -16.55 -20.33
C HIS A 657 18.49 -17.93 -20.75
#